data_ba609d354f394d3c70090e173f3ef1e5
#
_entry.id   ba609d354f394d3c70090e173f3ef1e5
#
_cell.length_a   1.000
_cell.length_b   1.000
_cell.length_c   1.000
_cell.angle_alpha   90.00
_cell.angle_beta   90.00
_cell.angle_gamma   90.00
#
_symmetry.space_group_name_H-M   'P 1'
#
loop_
_entity.id
_entity.type
_entity.pdbx_description
1 polymer ?
#
loop_
_entity_poly.entity_id
_entity_poly.type
_entity_poly.pdbx_seq_one_letter_code
_entity_poly.pdbx_strand_id
1 'polypeptide(L)'
;MKRFAITIVAVLGFFSSIFGREIKGRVVDVEGAPMEFVNAVLLMDSTFVTGTITNSNGEFSLSSELTVGLTLKLSCIGFDTKIVDITPNGLLGDIKMINSNTQLKEVIVKGAASKTYLRGNSLVTNVENSILANAGTAKDVLKQIPMVTEHNGNIEVFGKGAPTVYVNGRKVSDLQELSTLLSSSIRYVEVITNPGASYSADAKAVIRIRTKKSQGDGWSGTLRTTHGFQYRYQNANIIDMKYRMGGFEVFSNFAYNVGDNQEKKITDMTTLSKFKWDQQITTNNTRRYDGIVGKLGFSWIINNNHSIGAYYQNEYGKNTTKAHLISNVLENNEFYDKWETNAHNTIKNTPRHAANMYYSGQIKKLNIEFNADYIWNKKMQRSINNEVSRMHNSQDVATYCKNRSRMFAQKLVLSYPVGKGMLKIGEEYISSMANNHFYTEYTGLNNAVSKIKENNIACFVEMMQQIGKFSLGAGLRYEHVNYNYLKNAYSWDNLCRTYNNVFPSLNVATRLGKVRMSLSYSSRVERPTYSNLNANVSYLNRMTYESGNPRLQATILHSLEYMVVWKNYFSHVAYSYFDNPIMNTTKPYSDTGEITLLTYENFKKKHFLQAFVGGQFKVGVWQPRVSMGIFTQWFNILVNDKDKSMNNPIGILQWQNAIQLPLDFWLNIDGQWTTSGYDRNIHLRSSSYVNAKLYKDFSKKKLSITLEARDIFNGSRSDFTVYNNAVTMFQRNFSEMRCVMFTFQYNFNVTHDRYRGTGAGNTEKKRF
;
A
#
# COMPACT_ATOMS: atom_id res chain seq x y z
N MET A 1 -22.84 -13.15 -17.72
CA MET A 1 -21.73 -13.99 -18.25
C MET A 1 -21.90 -14.42 -19.70
N LYS A 2 -23.05 -14.88 -20.17
CA LYS A 2 -23.23 -15.33 -21.60
C LYS A 2 -23.11 -14.21 -22.67
N ARG A 3 -23.37 -12.95 -22.35
CA ARG A 3 -23.23 -11.82 -23.31
C ARG A 3 -21.81 -11.27 -23.44
N PHE A 4 -20.93 -11.53 -22.48
CA PHE A 4 -19.52 -11.09 -22.53
C PHE A 4 -18.65 -12.07 -23.35
N ALA A 5 -18.99 -13.36 -23.34
CA ALA A 5 -18.31 -14.37 -24.15
C ALA A 5 -18.55 -14.21 -25.66
N ILE A 6 -19.73 -13.71 -26.04
CA ILE A 6 -20.09 -13.50 -27.46
C ILE A 6 -19.36 -12.31 -28.07
N THR A 7 -19.05 -11.27 -27.28
CA THR A 7 -18.32 -10.09 -27.79
C THR A 7 -16.83 -10.37 -27.99
N ILE A 8 -16.22 -11.25 -27.20
CA ILE A 8 -14.81 -11.68 -27.39
C ILE A 8 -14.69 -12.60 -28.62
N VAL A 9 -15.66 -13.45 -28.87
CA VAL A 9 -15.66 -14.34 -30.05
C VAL A 9 -15.93 -13.55 -31.35
N ALA A 10 -16.71 -12.45 -31.31
CA ALA A 10 -16.96 -11.61 -32.46
C ALA A 10 -15.77 -10.73 -32.87
N VAL A 11 -14.85 -10.43 -31.94
CA VAL A 11 -13.60 -9.70 -32.26
C VAL A 11 -12.51 -10.61 -32.83
N LEU A 12 -12.60 -11.92 -32.60
CA LEU A 12 -11.66 -12.92 -33.14
C LEU A 12 -12.10 -13.49 -34.51
N GLY A 13 -13.27 -13.12 -35.02
CA GLY A 13 -13.87 -13.68 -36.24
C GLY A 13 -13.62 -12.92 -37.54
N PHE A 14 -12.89 -11.77 -37.53
CA PHE A 14 -12.58 -11.02 -38.73
C PHE A 14 -11.09 -11.08 -39.11
N PHE A 15 -10.57 -12.27 -39.34
CA PHE A 15 -9.34 -12.45 -40.14
C PHE A 15 -9.70 -13.19 -41.42
N SER A 16 -10.12 -12.42 -42.41
CA SER A 16 -10.16 -12.87 -43.80
C SER A 16 -8.73 -13.17 -44.24
N SER A 17 -8.52 -14.36 -44.80
CA SER A 17 -7.27 -14.84 -45.38
C SER A 17 -6.89 -13.94 -46.57
N ILE A 18 -5.98 -13.00 -46.37
CA ILE A 18 -5.28 -12.28 -47.43
C ILE A 18 -3.98 -13.06 -47.64
N PHE A 19 -3.72 -13.49 -48.86
CA PHE A 19 -2.50 -14.16 -49.27
C PHE A 19 -1.33 -13.14 -49.22
N GLY A 20 -0.76 -12.95 -48.01
CA GLY A 20 0.47 -12.22 -47.80
C GLY A 20 1.68 -13.15 -47.94
N ARG A 21 2.81 -12.61 -48.35
CA ARG A 21 4.09 -13.33 -48.34
C ARG A 21 4.42 -13.75 -46.91
N GLU A 22 4.69 -15.04 -46.69
CA GLU A 22 5.05 -15.59 -45.41
C GLU A 22 6.59 -15.54 -45.21
N ILE A 23 7.04 -14.97 -44.10
CA ILE A 23 8.43 -14.82 -43.71
C ILE A 23 8.66 -15.69 -42.50
N LYS A 24 9.54 -16.71 -42.61
CA LYS A 24 9.83 -17.67 -41.56
C LYS A 24 11.32 -17.72 -41.24
N GLY A 25 11.62 -17.96 -40.00
CA GLY A 25 12.98 -18.17 -39.53
C GLY A 25 12.99 -18.77 -38.14
N ARG A 26 14.18 -19.11 -37.69
CA ARG A 26 14.44 -19.63 -36.36
C ARG A 26 15.54 -18.79 -35.71
N VAL A 27 15.33 -18.38 -34.47
CA VAL A 27 16.30 -17.61 -33.71
C VAL A 27 17.02 -18.53 -32.73
N VAL A 28 18.32 -18.49 -32.73
CA VAL A 28 19.20 -19.29 -31.86
C VAL A 28 20.24 -18.39 -31.19
N ASP A 29 20.76 -18.81 -30.06
CA ASP A 29 21.90 -18.17 -29.40
C ASP A 29 23.24 -18.51 -30.06
N VAL A 30 24.34 -18.04 -29.48
CA VAL A 30 25.70 -18.30 -30.02
C VAL A 30 26.08 -19.78 -29.97
N GLU A 31 25.47 -20.57 -29.08
CA GLU A 31 25.70 -22.01 -28.91
C GLU A 31 24.77 -22.86 -29.79
N GLY A 32 23.84 -22.23 -30.50
CA GLY A 32 22.87 -22.89 -31.38
C GLY A 32 21.58 -23.34 -30.66
N ALA A 33 21.40 -22.99 -29.38
CA ALA A 33 20.17 -23.32 -28.66
C ALA A 33 19.01 -22.40 -29.10
N PRO A 34 17.77 -22.93 -29.24
CA PRO A 34 16.62 -22.16 -29.66
C PRO A 34 16.27 -21.07 -28.65
N MET A 35 15.93 -19.88 -29.14
CA MET A 35 15.56 -18.74 -28.32
C MET A 35 14.07 -18.48 -28.37
N GLU A 36 13.38 -18.75 -27.28
CA GLU A 36 11.95 -18.45 -27.10
C GLU A 36 11.74 -16.98 -26.73
N PHE A 37 10.59 -16.40 -27.13
CA PHE A 37 10.16 -15.03 -26.82
C PHE A 37 11.05 -13.92 -27.43
N VAL A 38 11.80 -14.18 -28.47
CA VAL A 38 12.47 -13.13 -29.24
C VAL A 38 11.42 -12.34 -30.02
N ASN A 39 11.44 -11.04 -29.91
CA ASN A 39 10.55 -10.15 -30.62
C ASN A 39 11.03 -10.02 -32.10
N ALA A 40 10.24 -10.51 -33.04
CA ALA A 40 10.49 -10.45 -34.48
C ALA A 40 9.53 -9.42 -35.10
N VAL A 41 10.06 -8.28 -35.50
CA VAL A 41 9.32 -7.13 -36.04
C VAL A 41 9.73 -6.84 -37.46
N LEU A 42 8.75 -6.75 -38.35
CA LEU A 42 8.95 -6.36 -39.73
C LEU A 42 8.82 -4.84 -39.89
N LEU A 43 9.83 -4.22 -40.47
CA LEU A 43 9.90 -2.78 -40.69
C LEU A 43 10.03 -2.47 -42.17
N MET A 44 9.45 -1.37 -42.61
CA MET A 44 9.68 -0.73 -43.90
C MET A 44 10.14 0.71 -43.63
N ASP A 45 11.34 1.05 -44.04
CA ASP A 45 11.95 2.38 -43.80
C ASP A 45 11.82 2.84 -42.33
N SER A 46 12.10 1.91 -41.40
CA SER A 46 11.94 2.12 -39.95
C SER A 46 10.50 2.21 -39.42
N THR A 47 9.48 2.07 -40.28
CA THR A 47 8.05 2.08 -39.91
C THR A 47 7.58 0.64 -39.65
N PHE A 48 6.84 0.43 -38.56
CA PHE A 48 6.29 -0.86 -38.18
C PHE A 48 5.28 -1.38 -39.23
N VAL A 49 5.45 -2.62 -39.67
CA VAL A 49 4.54 -3.33 -40.58
C VAL A 49 3.75 -4.40 -39.82
N THR A 50 4.45 -5.38 -39.26
CA THR A 50 3.85 -6.46 -38.46
C THR A 50 4.89 -7.04 -37.50
N GLY A 51 4.49 -7.83 -36.51
CA GLY A 51 5.42 -8.43 -35.56
C GLY A 51 4.84 -9.67 -34.88
N THR A 52 5.74 -10.56 -34.46
CA THR A 52 5.45 -11.80 -33.70
C THR A 52 6.55 -12.07 -32.68
N ILE A 53 6.41 -13.13 -31.93
CA ILE A 53 7.46 -13.64 -31.03
C ILE A 53 7.81 -15.08 -31.40
N THR A 54 9.05 -15.49 -31.13
CA THR A 54 9.49 -16.88 -31.33
C THR A 54 8.84 -17.82 -30.32
N ASN A 55 8.53 -19.04 -30.77
CA ASN A 55 8.04 -20.13 -29.94
C ASN A 55 9.19 -20.84 -29.17
N SER A 56 8.86 -21.90 -28.42
CA SER A 56 9.83 -22.71 -27.65
C SER A 56 10.95 -23.33 -28.49
N ASN A 57 10.75 -23.51 -29.80
CA ASN A 57 11.74 -24.01 -30.74
C ASN A 57 12.56 -22.85 -31.38
N GLY A 58 12.33 -21.61 -30.96
CA GLY A 58 12.95 -20.43 -31.54
C GLY A 58 12.34 -19.97 -32.88
N GLU A 59 11.27 -20.59 -33.35
CA GLU A 59 10.68 -20.35 -34.66
C GLU A 59 9.68 -19.17 -34.64
N PHE A 60 9.62 -18.42 -35.75
CA PHE A 60 8.63 -17.37 -35.96
C PHE A 60 8.08 -17.44 -37.38
N SER A 61 6.85 -16.96 -37.56
CA SER A 61 6.20 -16.75 -38.87
C SER A 61 5.51 -15.41 -38.89
N LEU A 62 5.75 -14.62 -39.92
CA LEU A 62 5.18 -13.30 -40.19
C LEU A 62 4.56 -13.28 -41.59
N SER A 63 3.42 -12.65 -41.77
CA SER A 63 2.82 -12.43 -43.09
C SER A 63 2.81 -10.92 -43.41
N SER A 64 3.14 -10.56 -44.67
CA SER A 64 3.11 -9.20 -45.11
C SER A 64 2.64 -9.12 -46.58
N GLU A 65 1.82 -8.13 -46.88
CA GLU A 65 1.39 -7.80 -48.25
C GLU A 65 2.48 -7.03 -49.04
N LEU A 66 3.42 -6.41 -48.32
CA LEU A 66 4.52 -5.65 -48.89
C LEU A 66 5.66 -6.61 -49.23
N THR A 67 6.27 -6.43 -50.41
CA THR A 67 7.27 -7.36 -50.95
C THR A 67 8.67 -6.77 -51.10
N VAL A 68 8.84 -5.46 -50.99
CA VAL A 68 10.12 -4.74 -51.25
C VAL A 68 10.40 -3.77 -50.10
N GLY A 69 11.68 -3.60 -49.74
CA GLY A 69 12.11 -2.63 -48.71
C GLY A 69 11.84 -3.05 -47.28
N LEU A 70 11.59 -4.34 -47.04
CA LEU A 70 11.33 -4.86 -45.71
C LEU A 70 12.61 -5.33 -45.00
N THR A 71 12.76 -4.97 -43.75
CA THR A 71 13.81 -5.45 -42.84
C THR A 71 13.18 -6.11 -41.61
N LEU A 72 13.78 -7.21 -41.17
CA LEU A 72 13.39 -7.91 -39.96
C LEU A 72 14.27 -7.43 -38.79
N LYS A 73 13.67 -6.87 -37.77
CA LYS A 73 14.33 -6.49 -36.54
C LYS A 73 14.04 -7.56 -35.48
N LEU A 74 15.09 -8.22 -35.00
CA LEU A 74 15.04 -9.15 -33.89
C LEU A 74 15.57 -8.50 -32.62
N SER A 75 14.82 -8.58 -31.54
CA SER A 75 15.24 -8.03 -30.25
C SER A 75 14.82 -8.94 -29.09
N CYS A 76 15.74 -9.15 -28.15
CA CYS A 76 15.54 -9.88 -26.92
C CYS A 76 16.37 -9.25 -25.83
N ILE A 77 15.86 -9.31 -24.57
CA ILE A 77 16.58 -8.75 -23.42
C ILE A 77 17.84 -9.56 -23.15
N GLY A 78 18.96 -8.86 -23.03
CA GLY A 78 20.28 -9.49 -22.83
C GLY A 78 21.02 -9.85 -24.11
N PHE A 79 20.44 -9.56 -25.28
CA PHE A 79 21.05 -9.77 -26.59
C PHE A 79 21.10 -8.47 -27.40
N ASP A 80 22.09 -8.34 -28.25
CA ASP A 80 22.17 -7.22 -29.17
C ASP A 80 21.04 -7.29 -30.20
N THR A 81 20.40 -6.16 -30.46
CA THR A 81 19.37 -6.08 -31.50
C THR A 81 19.95 -6.40 -32.86
N LYS A 82 19.37 -7.36 -33.58
CA LYS A 82 19.80 -7.76 -34.90
C LYS A 82 18.81 -7.32 -35.97
N ILE A 83 19.31 -6.72 -37.01
CA ILE A 83 18.54 -6.38 -38.22
C ILE A 83 18.98 -7.35 -39.31
N VAL A 84 18.00 -7.95 -39.98
CA VAL A 84 18.20 -8.95 -41.03
C VAL A 84 17.42 -8.52 -42.28
N ASP A 85 18.06 -8.53 -43.42
CA ASP A 85 17.41 -8.32 -44.68
C ASP A 85 16.62 -9.57 -45.10
N ILE A 86 15.47 -9.37 -45.71
CA ILE A 86 14.56 -10.48 -46.05
C ILE A 86 14.96 -11.07 -47.40
N THR A 87 15.25 -12.37 -47.38
CA THR A 87 15.57 -13.13 -48.60
C THR A 87 14.37 -13.17 -49.57
N PRO A 88 14.59 -13.25 -50.90
CA PRO A 88 13.50 -13.23 -51.88
C PRO A 88 12.40 -14.30 -51.71
N ASN A 89 12.74 -15.43 -51.09
CA ASN A 89 11.80 -16.54 -50.79
C ASN A 89 11.16 -16.48 -49.42
N GLY A 90 11.51 -15.51 -48.56
CA GLY A 90 10.93 -15.36 -47.20
C GLY A 90 11.46 -16.33 -46.16
N LEU A 91 12.38 -17.24 -46.50
CA LEU A 91 12.98 -18.22 -45.58
C LEU A 91 14.32 -17.70 -45.09
N LEU A 92 14.46 -17.46 -43.78
CA LEU A 92 15.66 -16.82 -43.21
C LEU A 92 16.58 -17.81 -42.47
N GLY A 93 16.17 -19.09 -42.35
CA GLY A 93 16.96 -20.12 -41.64
C GLY A 93 17.23 -19.77 -40.18
N ASP A 94 18.35 -20.27 -39.66
CA ASP A 94 18.80 -20.02 -38.27
C ASP A 94 19.49 -18.65 -38.19
N ILE A 95 18.94 -17.77 -37.34
CA ILE A 95 19.44 -16.41 -37.11
C ILE A 95 20.09 -16.39 -35.71
N LYS A 96 21.41 -16.30 -35.67
CA LYS A 96 22.15 -16.23 -34.40
C LYS A 96 22.04 -14.83 -33.79
N MET A 97 21.62 -14.75 -32.52
CA MET A 97 21.72 -13.56 -31.71
C MET A 97 22.96 -13.62 -30.79
N ILE A 98 23.61 -12.47 -30.70
CA ILE A 98 24.83 -12.33 -29.90
C ILE A 98 24.45 -11.75 -28.56
N ASN A 99 24.95 -12.33 -27.46
CA ASN A 99 24.78 -11.74 -26.16
C ASN A 99 25.30 -10.30 -26.16
N SER A 100 24.49 -9.37 -25.72
CA SER A 100 24.93 -8.00 -25.56
C SER A 100 26.17 -7.98 -24.66
N ASN A 101 27.31 -7.52 -25.19
CA ASN A 101 28.55 -7.38 -24.43
C ASN A 101 28.50 -6.29 -23.35
N THR A 102 27.38 -5.70 -23.12
CA THR A 102 27.04 -5.15 -21.82
C THR A 102 26.80 -6.31 -20.82
N GLN A 103 27.72 -7.31 -20.81
CA GLN A 103 27.91 -8.10 -19.62
C GLN A 103 28.18 -7.10 -18.51
N LEU A 104 27.16 -6.80 -17.71
CA LEU A 104 27.36 -6.65 -16.30
C LEU A 104 28.15 -7.90 -15.93
N LYS A 105 29.50 -7.76 -15.78
CA LYS A 105 30.35 -8.79 -15.19
C LYS A 105 29.50 -9.38 -14.10
N GLU A 106 29.34 -10.70 -14.09
CA GLU A 106 28.77 -11.41 -12.96
C GLU A 106 29.59 -10.95 -11.76
N VAL A 107 29.14 -9.88 -11.13
CA VAL A 107 29.62 -9.48 -9.83
C VAL A 107 29.08 -10.58 -8.97
N ILE A 108 29.89 -11.62 -8.74
CA ILE A 108 29.76 -12.44 -7.56
C ILE A 108 29.77 -11.43 -6.43
N VAL A 109 28.60 -11.02 -6.00
CA VAL A 109 28.40 -10.13 -4.88
C VAL A 109 28.81 -10.94 -3.68
N LYS A 110 30.12 -10.95 -3.40
CA LYS A 110 30.62 -11.27 -2.07
C LYS A 110 29.93 -10.24 -1.19
N GLY A 111 28.77 -10.62 -0.65
CA GLY A 111 27.76 -9.76 -0.08
C GLY A 111 28.33 -8.61 0.75
N ALA A 112 28.43 -7.43 0.15
CA ALA A 112 28.73 -6.24 0.92
C ALA A 112 27.53 -5.92 1.81
N ALA A 113 27.75 -5.51 3.05
CA ALA A 113 26.68 -5.04 3.91
C ALA A 113 25.93 -3.90 3.22
N SER A 114 24.60 -3.89 3.29
CA SER A 114 23.82 -2.82 2.69
C SER A 114 24.21 -1.48 3.35
N LYS A 115 24.65 -0.53 2.54
CA LYS A 115 25.09 0.78 3.05
C LYS A 115 23.90 1.69 3.20
N THR A 116 23.61 2.12 4.43
CA THR A 116 22.58 3.11 4.73
C THR A 116 23.22 4.46 4.99
N TYR A 117 22.66 5.55 4.43
CA TYR A 117 23.17 6.90 4.62
C TYR A 117 22.04 7.94 4.47
N LEU A 118 22.26 9.13 5.04
CA LEU A 118 21.36 10.27 4.87
C LEU A 118 21.67 11.04 3.57
N ARG A 119 20.59 11.43 2.87
CA ARG A 119 20.59 12.36 1.75
C ARG A 119 19.48 13.41 1.98
N GLY A 120 19.84 14.61 2.41
CA GLY A 120 18.87 15.55 2.97
C GLY A 120 18.19 14.95 4.21
N ASN A 121 16.87 14.96 4.26
CA ASN A 121 16.05 14.34 5.32
C ASN A 121 15.65 12.88 5.01
N SER A 122 16.26 12.29 4.00
CA SER A 122 15.91 10.93 3.57
C SER A 122 16.98 9.94 4.03
N LEU A 123 16.54 8.80 4.54
CA LEU A 123 17.38 7.65 4.84
C LEU A 123 17.46 6.75 3.60
N VAL A 124 18.62 6.69 2.95
CA VAL A 124 18.85 5.92 1.72
C VAL A 124 19.60 4.66 2.07
N THR A 125 19.04 3.50 1.66
CA THR A 125 19.68 2.19 1.79
C THR A 125 19.95 1.62 0.40
N ASN A 126 21.22 1.35 0.09
CA ASN A 126 21.62 0.70 -1.15
C ASN A 126 21.22 -0.78 -1.12
N VAL A 127 20.51 -1.21 -2.15
CA VAL A 127 20.10 -2.61 -2.37
C VAL A 127 21.04 -3.27 -3.38
N GLU A 128 21.35 -2.54 -4.45
CA GLU A 128 22.30 -3.01 -5.46
C GLU A 128 23.67 -3.34 -4.83
N ASN A 129 24.26 -4.47 -5.25
CA ASN A 129 25.52 -4.98 -4.72
C ASN A 129 25.53 -5.26 -3.21
N SER A 130 24.35 -5.47 -2.62
CA SER A 130 24.21 -5.88 -1.22
C SER A 130 23.39 -7.18 -1.14
N ILE A 131 23.39 -7.78 0.04
CA ILE A 131 22.57 -8.96 0.34
C ILE A 131 21.07 -8.71 0.09
N LEU A 132 20.60 -7.48 0.26
CA LEU A 132 19.19 -7.11 0.03
C LEU A 132 18.76 -7.37 -1.42
N ALA A 133 19.70 -7.40 -2.38
CA ALA A 133 19.41 -7.78 -3.76
C ALA A 133 18.92 -9.24 -3.90
N ASN A 134 19.15 -10.08 -2.89
CA ASN A 134 18.74 -11.47 -2.85
C ASN A 134 17.62 -11.73 -1.81
N ALA A 135 16.97 -10.68 -1.30
CA ALA A 135 15.90 -10.82 -0.33
C ALA A 135 14.60 -11.42 -0.91
N GLY A 136 14.48 -11.51 -2.23
CA GLY A 136 13.32 -12.01 -2.96
C GLY A 136 12.56 -10.88 -3.66
N THR A 137 11.69 -10.18 -2.96
CA THR A 137 10.84 -9.12 -3.52
C THR A 137 11.11 -7.74 -2.90
N ALA A 138 10.56 -6.69 -3.50
CA ALA A 138 10.62 -5.34 -2.91
C ALA A 138 9.97 -5.29 -1.53
N LYS A 139 8.88 -6.01 -1.31
CA LYS A 139 8.24 -6.11 0.01
C LYS A 139 9.21 -6.69 1.05
N ASP A 140 9.98 -7.72 0.68
CA ASP A 140 10.97 -8.35 1.54
C ASP A 140 12.17 -7.42 1.81
N VAL A 141 12.58 -6.64 0.80
CA VAL A 141 13.60 -5.59 0.99
C VAL A 141 13.10 -4.55 1.99
N LEU A 142 11.86 -4.07 1.85
CA LEU A 142 11.31 -3.05 2.73
C LEU A 142 11.29 -3.48 4.19
N LYS A 143 10.97 -4.74 4.49
CA LYS A 143 11.04 -5.29 5.84
C LYS A 143 12.44 -5.17 6.47
N GLN A 144 13.48 -5.15 5.61
CA GLN A 144 14.88 -5.07 6.03
C GLN A 144 15.46 -3.63 5.94
N ILE A 145 14.66 -2.61 5.63
CA ILE A 145 15.09 -1.22 5.62
C ILE A 145 14.97 -0.62 7.02
N PRO A 146 15.95 0.17 7.49
CA PRO A 146 15.84 0.89 8.76
C PRO A 146 14.58 1.77 8.80
N MET A 147 13.96 1.89 9.97
CA MET A 147 12.70 2.63 10.22
C MET A 147 11.45 2.00 9.59
N VAL A 148 11.58 0.92 8.84
CA VAL A 148 10.43 0.22 8.26
C VAL A 148 10.09 -1.00 9.11
N THR A 149 8.81 -1.17 9.41
CA THR A 149 8.25 -2.27 10.19
C THR A 149 7.17 -2.98 9.39
N GLU A 150 6.83 -4.19 9.75
CA GLU A 150 5.64 -4.88 9.25
C GLU A 150 4.68 -5.12 10.41
N HIS A 151 3.42 -4.77 10.23
CA HIS A 151 2.36 -5.08 11.16
C HIS A 151 1.19 -5.71 10.42
N ASN A 152 0.82 -6.94 10.79
CA ASN A 152 -0.25 -7.72 10.14
C ASN A 152 -0.15 -7.77 8.60
N GLY A 153 1.07 -7.94 8.07
CA GLY A 153 1.33 -8.00 6.64
C GLY A 153 1.44 -6.65 5.94
N ASN A 154 1.21 -5.53 6.62
CA ASN A 154 1.31 -4.18 6.10
C ASN A 154 2.67 -3.56 6.41
N ILE A 155 3.21 -2.83 5.44
CA ILE A 155 4.45 -2.06 5.61
C ILE A 155 4.11 -0.73 6.29
N GLU A 156 4.83 -0.43 7.35
CA GLU A 156 4.70 0.81 8.11
C GLU A 156 6.08 1.46 8.31
N VAL A 157 6.08 2.76 8.56
CA VAL A 157 7.27 3.50 9.03
C VAL A 157 7.10 3.74 10.53
N PHE A 158 8.13 3.41 11.30
CA PHE A 158 8.12 3.48 12.75
C PHE A 158 7.55 4.80 13.27
N GLY A 159 6.52 4.73 14.11
CA GLY A 159 5.82 5.86 14.70
C GLY A 159 5.04 6.76 13.72
N LYS A 160 5.01 6.43 12.42
CA LYS A 160 4.29 7.19 11.38
C LYS A 160 3.12 6.41 10.77
N GLY A 161 3.10 5.08 10.90
CA GLY A 161 2.11 4.20 10.28
C GLY A 161 2.37 3.99 8.79
N ALA A 162 1.30 3.75 8.00
CA ALA A 162 1.40 3.36 6.60
C ALA A 162 1.95 4.47 5.69
N PRO A 163 3.09 4.24 5.00
CA PRO A 163 3.70 5.21 4.10
C PRO A 163 2.96 5.31 2.77
N THR A 164 3.27 6.38 2.02
CA THR A 164 3.02 6.41 0.59
C THR A 164 4.25 5.88 -0.15
N VAL A 165 4.09 4.81 -0.95
CA VAL A 165 5.21 4.16 -1.64
C VAL A 165 5.26 4.58 -3.11
N TYR A 166 6.47 4.87 -3.60
CA TYR A 166 6.75 5.19 -5.00
C TYR A 166 7.82 4.27 -5.56
N VAL A 167 7.61 3.76 -6.78
CA VAL A 167 8.62 3.03 -7.57
C VAL A 167 8.97 3.88 -8.79
N ASN A 168 10.22 4.28 -8.91
CA ASN A 168 10.73 5.18 -9.99
C ASN A 168 9.94 6.49 -10.14
N GLY A 169 9.37 7.00 -9.06
CA GLY A 169 8.50 8.18 -9.05
C GLY A 169 7.02 7.87 -9.21
N ARG A 170 6.63 6.70 -9.76
CA ARG A 170 5.24 6.26 -9.83
C ARG A 170 4.73 5.82 -8.46
N LYS A 171 3.58 6.32 -8.04
CA LYS A 171 2.92 5.83 -6.84
C LYS A 171 2.44 4.39 -7.03
N VAL A 172 2.72 3.55 -6.04
CA VAL A 172 2.19 2.20 -5.92
C VAL A 172 0.73 2.30 -5.45
N SER A 173 -0.20 1.82 -6.28
CA SER A 173 -1.63 1.84 -5.97
C SER A 173 -2.03 0.70 -5.04
N ASP A 174 -1.38 -0.46 -5.21
CA ASP A 174 -1.58 -1.66 -4.40
C ASP A 174 -0.21 -2.17 -3.94
N LEU A 175 -0.06 -2.39 -2.63
CA LEU A 175 1.18 -2.94 -2.04
C LEU A 175 1.51 -4.34 -2.54
N GLN A 176 0.59 -5.05 -3.18
CA GLN A 176 0.84 -6.32 -3.85
C GLN A 176 1.82 -6.18 -5.03
N GLU A 177 1.87 -5.02 -5.70
CA GLU A 177 2.89 -4.73 -6.71
C GLU A 177 4.32 -4.88 -6.16
N LEU A 178 4.53 -4.59 -4.88
CA LEU A 178 5.84 -4.75 -4.22
C LEU A 178 6.24 -6.22 -4.06
N SER A 179 5.26 -7.12 -4.11
CA SER A 179 5.50 -8.56 -4.04
C SER A 179 5.90 -9.18 -5.38
N THR A 180 5.69 -8.48 -6.51
CA THR A 180 6.14 -8.91 -7.84
C THR A 180 7.45 -8.26 -8.25
N LEU A 181 7.79 -7.10 -7.70
CA LEU A 181 9.05 -6.41 -7.99
C LEU A 181 10.22 -7.15 -7.34
N LEU A 182 11.13 -7.68 -8.16
CA LEU A 182 12.30 -8.41 -7.67
C LEU A 182 13.27 -7.51 -6.91
N SER A 183 13.79 -8.01 -5.79
CA SER A 183 14.82 -7.32 -4.99
C SER A 183 16.09 -7.04 -5.80
N SER A 184 16.48 -7.97 -6.69
CA SER A 184 17.66 -7.85 -7.56
C SER A 184 17.55 -6.71 -8.57
N SER A 185 16.36 -6.24 -8.85
CA SER A 185 16.11 -5.11 -9.74
C SER A 185 16.18 -3.76 -9.04
N ILE A 186 16.20 -3.73 -7.70
CA ILE A 186 16.23 -2.51 -6.93
C ILE A 186 17.66 -1.97 -6.83
N ARG A 187 17.81 -0.68 -7.08
CA ARG A 187 19.08 0.03 -6.90
C ARG A 187 19.23 0.52 -5.46
N TYR A 188 18.24 1.26 -4.97
CA TYR A 188 18.18 1.74 -3.58
C TYR A 188 16.76 2.02 -3.14
N VAL A 189 16.56 2.04 -1.84
CA VAL A 189 15.32 2.46 -1.17
C VAL A 189 15.59 3.72 -0.35
N GLU A 190 14.69 4.67 -0.40
CA GLU A 190 14.72 5.93 0.31
C GLU A 190 13.51 6.05 1.22
N VAL A 191 13.72 6.27 2.51
CA VAL A 191 12.66 6.49 3.51
C VAL A 191 12.70 7.95 3.95
N ILE A 192 11.58 8.64 3.79
CA ILE A 192 11.37 10.04 4.16
C ILE A 192 10.34 10.04 5.28
N THR A 193 10.76 10.26 6.50
CA THR A 193 9.88 10.28 7.68
C THR A 193 9.16 11.60 7.84
N ASN A 194 9.70 12.66 7.24
CA ASN A 194 9.15 14.03 7.27
C ASN A 194 9.13 14.62 5.84
N PRO A 195 8.14 14.24 4.99
CA PRO A 195 8.05 14.69 3.60
C PRO A 195 7.86 16.22 3.49
N GLY A 196 8.42 16.86 2.43
CA GLY A 196 8.31 18.31 2.17
C GLY A 196 6.93 18.74 1.65
N ALA A 197 6.80 20.04 1.33
CA ALA A 197 5.55 20.69 0.93
C ALA A 197 4.97 20.18 -0.42
N SER A 198 5.80 19.62 -1.28
CA SER A 198 5.38 19.01 -2.55
C SER A 198 4.57 17.71 -2.40
N TYR A 199 4.56 17.11 -1.22
CA TYR A 199 3.66 16.02 -0.86
C TYR A 199 2.38 16.57 -0.24
N SER A 200 1.31 15.77 -0.25
CA SER A 200 0.05 16.11 0.42
C SER A 200 0.29 16.34 1.93
N ALA A 201 -0.43 17.29 2.55
CA ALA A 201 -0.24 17.65 3.96
C ALA A 201 -0.55 16.48 4.93
N ASP A 202 -1.31 15.47 4.51
CA ASP A 202 -1.62 14.27 5.28
C ASP A 202 -0.70 13.06 5.00
N ALA A 203 0.36 13.23 4.17
CA ALA A 203 1.35 12.18 3.93
C ALA A 203 2.28 12.03 5.15
N LYS A 204 2.07 10.99 5.97
CA LYS A 204 2.81 10.75 7.23
C LYS A 204 4.28 10.36 6.98
N ALA A 205 4.54 9.54 5.97
CA ALA A 205 5.87 9.14 5.52
C ALA A 205 5.84 8.74 4.05
N VAL A 206 7.00 8.77 3.40
CA VAL A 206 7.15 8.38 2.00
C VAL A 206 8.30 7.38 1.85
N ILE A 207 8.08 6.32 1.08
CA ILE A 207 9.11 5.38 0.65
C ILE A 207 9.28 5.52 -0.86
N ARG A 208 10.52 5.72 -1.32
CA ARG A 208 10.86 5.74 -2.75
C ARG A 208 11.76 4.56 -3.06
N ILE A 209 11.35 3.72 -3.99
CA ILE A 209 12.14 2.63 -4.54
C ILE A 209 12.66 3.05 -5.90
N ARG A 210 13.98 2.98 -6.10
CA ARG A 210 14.62 3.20 -7.39
C ARG A 210 15.15 1.88 -7.90
N THR A 211 14.75 1.52 -9.13
CA THR A 211 15.20 0.32 -9.82
C THR A 211 16.37 0.63 -10.74
N LYS A 212 17.06 -0.42 -11.19
CA LYS A 212 18.07 -0.36 -12.26
C LYS A 212 17.39 0.06 -13.56
N LYS A 213 18.16 0.63 -14.51
CA LYS A 213 17.62 0.90 -15.85
C LYS A 213 17.31 -0.42 -16.54
N SER A 214 16.13 -0.55 -17.09
CA SER A 214 15.75 -1.68 -17.92
C SER A 214 16.24 -1.46 -19.34
N GLN A 215 16.73 -2.52 -19.98
CA GLN A 215 17.14 -2.52 -21.39
C GLN A 215 16.31 -3.56 -22.14
N GLY A 216 16.08 -3.29 -23.44
CA GLY A 216 15.46 -4.21 -24.38
C GLY A 216 13.96 -3.96 -24.62
N ASP A 217 13.54 -4.34 -25.83
CA ASP A 217 12.16 -4.37 -26.30
C ASP A 217 11.63 -5.80 -26.25
N GLY A 218 10.33 -5.99 -26.32
CA GLY A 218 9.65 -7.28 -26.36
C GLY A 218 8.74 -7.54 -25.17
N TRP A 219 8.30 -8.76 -25.04
CA TRP A 219 7.48 -9.25 -23.93
C TRP A 219 8.28 -9.49 -22.67
N SER A 220 7.69 -9.14 -21.55
CA SER A 220 8.20 -9.45 -20.22
C SER A 220 7.04 -9.68 -19.27
N GLY A 221 7.26 -10.45 -18.20
CA GLY A 221 6.20 -10.67 -17.23
C GLY A 221 6.61 -11.48 -16.03
N THR A 222 5.66 -11.58 -15.10
CA THR A 222 5.78 -12.33 -13.86
C THR A 222 4.49 -13.11 -13.63
N LEU A 223 4.61 -14.39 -13.36
CA LEU A 223 3.56 -15.24 -12.82
C LEU A 223 3.92 -15.56 -11.37
N ARG A 224 3.01 -15.30 -10.44
CA ARG A 224 3.22 -15.59 -9.03
C ARG A 224 1.99 -16.26 -8.45
N THR A 225 2.18 -17.39 -7.77
CA THR A 225 1.15 -18.02 -6.96
C THR A 225 1.66 -18.20 -5.53
N THR A 226 0.81 -17.90 -4.56
CA THR A 226 1.11 -18.07 -3.14
C THR A 226 0.00 -18.88 -2.50
N HIS A 227 0.36 -19.97 -1.85
CA HIS A 227 -0.50 -20.85 -1.11
C HIS A 227 -0.19 -20.70 0.37
N GLY A 228 -1.17 -20.31 1.16
CA GLY A 228 -1.04 -20.08 2.60
C GLY A 228 -1.95 -21.00 3.39
N PHE A 229 -1.47 -21.46 4.55
CA PHE A 229 -2.20 -22.23 5.52
C PHE A 229 -2.06 -21.54 6.88
N GLN A 230 -3.13 -20.89 7.30
CA GLN A 230 -3.28 -20.34 8.66
C GLN A 230 -4.26 -21.25 9.40
N TYR A 231 -5.47 -20.83 9.66
CA TYR A 231 -6.56 -21.72 10.11
C TYR A 231 -7.14 -22.50 8.93
N ARG A 232 -7.22 -21.86 7.77
CA ARG A 232 -7.70 -22.41 6.51
C ARG A 232 -6.79 -22.01 5.36
N TYR A 233 -7.04 -22.62 4.21
CA TYR A 233 -6.32 -22.35 2.98
C TYR A 233 -6.58 -20.93 2.45
N GLN A 234 -5.50 -20.27 2.05
CA GLN A 234 -5.48 -18.97 1.38
C GLN A 234 -4.70 -19.08 0.08
N ASN A 235 -5.13 -18.37 -0.94
CA ASN A 235 -4.45 -18.34 -2.22
C ASN A 235 -4.41 -16.93 -2.79
N ALA A 236 -3.25 -16.56 -3.33
CA ALA A 236 -3.04 -15.31 -4.04
C ALA A 236 -2.29 -15.57 -5.33
N ASN A 237 -2.86 -15.15 -6.45
CA ASN A 237 -2.31 -15.31 -7.80
C ASN A 237 -2.15 -13.94 -8.44
N ILE A 238 -1.00 -13.70 -9.06
CA ILE A 238 -0.70 -12.46 -9.76
C ILE A 238 -0.09 -12.79 -11.11
N ILE A 239 -0.59 -12.11 -12.14
CA ILE A 239 -0.05 -12.12 -13.49
C ILE A 239 0.26 -10.69 -13.87
N ASP A 240 1.51 -10.39 -14.13
CA ASP A 240 1.98 -9.09 -14.61
C ASP A 240 2.61 -9.29 -15.99
N MET A 241 2.13 -8.58 -17.00
CA MET A 241 2.61 -8.68 -18.37
C MET A 241 2.86 -7.32 -18.96
N LYS A 242 3.92 -7.19 -19.74
CA LYS A 242 4.32 -5.96 -20.42
C LYS A 242 4.81 -6.28 -21.83
N TYR A 243 4.45 -5.42 -22.74
CA TYR A 243 5.02 -5.40 -24.10
C TYR A 243 5.63 -4.04 -24.39
N ARG A 244 6.86 -4.05 -24.83
CA ARG A 244 7.62 -2.83 -25.11
C ARG A 244 8.12 -2.83 -26.53
N MET A 245 7.99 -1.67 -27.18
CA MET A 245 8.51 -1.41 -28.52
C MET A 245 9.01 0.03 -28.57
N GLY A 246 10.33 0.22 -28.62
CA GLY A 246 10.95 1.54 -28.61
C GLY A 246 10.53 2.39 -27.40
N GLY A 247 9.95 3.55 -27.64
CA GLY A 247 9.43 4.44 -26.58
C GLY A 247 8.09 4.01 -25.98
N PHE A 248 7.35 3.11 -26.63
CA PHE A 248 6.01 2.70 -26.22
C PHE A 248 6.03 1.43 -25.37
N GLU A 249 5.19 1.38 -24.35
CA GLU A 249 5.00 0.22 -23.46
C GLU A 249 3.53 0.08 -23.11
N VAL A 250 2.97 -1.12 -23.32
CA VAL A 250 1.67 -1.53 -22.76
C VAL A 250 1.93 -2.46 -21.60
N PHE A 251 1.18 -2.32 -20.53
CA PHE A 251 1.27 -3.19 -19.37
C PHE A 251 -0.10 -3.61 -18.86
N SER A 252 -0.18 -4.82 -18.34
CA SER A 252 -1.36 -5.34 -17.67
C SER A 252 -0.95 -6.01 -16.35
N ASN A 253 -1.84 -5.93 -15.36
CA ASN A 253 -1.71 -6.66 -14.11
C ASN A 253 -3.07 -7.26 -13.78
N PHE A 254 -3.08 -8.54 -13.45
CA PHE A 254 -4.26 -9.26 -12.96
C PHE A 254 -3.90 -9.93 -11.64
N ALA A 255 -4.73 -9.71 -10.61
CA ALA A 255 -4.57 -10.35 -9.31
C ALA A 255 -5.89 -10.98 -8.86
N TYR A 256 -5.82 -12.20 -8.36
CA TYR A 256 -6.93 -12.92 -7.74
C TYR A 256 -6.49 -13.41 -6.36
N ASN A 257 -7.26 -13.08 -5.33
CA ASN A 257 -6.98 -13.44 -3.95
C ASN A 257 -8.23 -14.03 -3.30
N VAL A 258 -8.06 -15.15 -2.64
CA VAL A 258 -9.11 -15.80 -1.86
C VAL A 258 -8.52 -16.35 -0.58
N GLY A 259 -9.27 -16.27 0.51
CA GLY A 259 -8.83 -16.82 1.77
C GLY A 259 -9.91 -16.75 2.84
N ASP A 260 -9.78 -17.65 3.79
CA ASP A 260 -10.60 -17.69 4.99
C ASP A 260 -9.72 -17.38 6.20
N ASN A 261 -10.23 -16.60 7.13
CA ASN A 261 -9.61 -16.32 8.42
C ASN A 261 -10.59 -16.61 9.55
N GLN A 262 -10.07 -17.02 10.70
CA GLN A 262 -10.86 -17.19 11.92
C GLN A 262 -10.35 -16.22 12.99
N GLU A 263 -11.29 -15.57 13.67
CA GLU A 263 -11.03 -14.72 14.82
C GLU A 263 -11.79 -15.30 16.02
N LYS A 264 -11.08 -15.52 17.13
CA LYS A 264 -11.66 -15.94 18.40
C LYS A 264 -11.22 -14.96 19.48
N LYS A 265 -12.18 -14.33 20.16
CA LYS A 265 -11.90 -13.33 21.20
C LYS A 265 -12.93 -13.33 22.33
N ILE A 266 -12.52 -12.84 23.47
CA ILE A 266 -13.39 -12.52 24.61
C ILE A 266 -13.24 -11.02 24.87
N THR A 267 -14.36 -10.33 24.97
CA THR A 267 -14.44 -8.91 25.30
C THR A 267 -15.19 -8.76 26.60
N ASP A 268 -14.52 -8.22 27.61
CA ASP A 268 -15.11 -7.82 28.88
C ASP A 268 -15.31 -6.29 28.83
N MET A 269 -16.56 -5.82 28.94
CA MET A 269 -16.91 -4.41 28.84
C MET A 269 -17.73 -4.00 30.07
N THR A 270 -17.22 -2.99 30.76
CA THR A 270 -17.94 -2.35 31.88
C THR A 270 -18.41 -0.97 31.45
N THR A 271 -19.71 -0.72 31.54
CA THR A 271 -20.33 0.58 31.26
C THR A 271 -20.90 1.13 32.56
N LEU A 272 -20.49 2.36 32.92
CA LEU A 272 -21.03 3.11 34.03
C LEU A 272 -22.01 4.18 33.52
N SER A 273 -23.27 4.03 33.87
CA SER A 273 -24.33 5.00 33.61
C SER A 273 -25.14 5.17 34.91
N LYS A 274 -26.47 5.28 34.82
CA LYS A 274 -27.35 5.19 35.99
C LYS A 274 -27.17 3.88 36.77
N PHE A 275 -26.87 2.80 36.03
CA PHE A 275 -26.55 1.47 36.57
C PHE A 275 -25.16 1.05 36.08
N LYS A 276 -24.52 0.11 36.75
CA LYS A 276 -23.30 -0.55 36.32
C LYS A 276 -23.65 -1.75 35.46
N TRP A 277 -23.18 -1.77 34.20
CA TRP A 277 -23.37 -2.88 33.27
C TRP A 277 -22.05 -3.56 33.00
N ASP A 278 -21.97 -4.85 33.31
CA ASP A 278 -20.82 -5.69 32.94
C ASP A 278 -21.26 -6.69 31.86
N GLN A 279 -20.58 -6.66 30.74
CA GLN A 279 -20.82 -7.54 29.58
C GLN A 279 -19.57 -8.36 29.29
N GLN A 280 -19.72 -9.69 29.25
CA GLN A 280 -18.70 -10.59 28.74
C GLN A 280 -19.17 -11.20 27.45
N ILE A 281 -18.47 -10.90 26.34
CA ILE A 281 -18.84 -11.31 24.99
C ILE A 281 -17.78 -12.27 24.45
N THR A 282 -18.15 -13.53 24.27
CA THR A 282 -17.32 -14.51 23.55
C THR A 282 -17.68 -14.48 22.08
N THR A 283 -16.71 -14.23 21.21
CA THR A 283 -16.91 -14.10 19.76
C THR A 283 -16.10 -15.14 19.02
N ASN A 284 -16.73 -15.87 18.11
CA ASN A 284 -16.11 -16.74 17.14
C ASN A 284 -16.51 -16.27 15.73
N ASN A 285 -15.59 -15.71 14.97
CA ASN A 285 -15.81 -15.20 13.63
C ASN A 285 -15.11 -16.08 12.59
N THR A 286 -15.77 -16.35 11.50
CA THR A 286 -15.13 -16.83 10.27
C THR A 286 -15.33 -15.78 9.18
N ARG A 287 -14.26 -15.32 8.61
CA ARG A 287 -14.25 -14.30 7.57
C ARG A 287 -13.68 -14.88 6.28
N ARG A 288 -14.47 -14.85 5.21
CA ARG A 288 -14.03 -15.19 3.86
C ARG A 288 -13.85 -13.93 3.04
N TYR A 289 -12.69 -13.85 2.43
CA TYR A 289 -12.34 -12.81 1.47
C TYR A 289 -12.18 -13.41 0.08
N ASP A 290 -12.68 -12.70 -0.95
CA ASP A 290 -12.65 -13.07 -2.36
C ASP A 290 -12.52 -11.78 -3.17
N GLY A 291 -11.45 -11.64 -3.97
CA GLY A 291 -11.16 -10.40 -4.67
C GLY A 291 -10.42 -10.58 -5.98
N ILE A 292 -10.76 -9.74 -6.96
CA ILE A 292 -10.14 -9.67 -8.28
C ILE A 292 -9.75 -8.22 -8.55
N VAL A 293 -8.55 -8.01 -9.03
CA VAL A 293 -8.04 -6.72 -9.51
C VAL A 293 -7.54 -6.92 -10.94
N GLY A 294 -8.00 -6.08 -11.86
CA GLY A 294 -7.50 -6.00 -13.22
C GLY A 294 -7.02 -4.59 -13.51
N LYS A 295 -5.84 -4.42 -14.09
CA LYS A 295 -5.24 -3.14 -14.48
C LYS A 295 -4.66 -3.26 -15.89
N LEU A 296 -4.94 -2.27 -16.73
CA LEU A 296 -4.40 -2.13 -18.07
C LEU A 296 -3.96 -0.70 -18.28
N GLY A 297 -2.81 -0.50 -18.89
CA GLY A 297 -2.31 0.84 -19.15
C GLY A 297 -1.22 0.87 -20.20
N PHE A 298 -0.82 2.10 -20.54
CA PHE A 298 0.30 2.34 -21.44
C PHE A 298 1.19 3.48 -20.93
N SER A 299 2.41 3.50 -21.41
CA SER A 299 3.37 4.59 -21.25
C SER A 299 4.07 4.83 -22.59
N TRP A 300 4.18 6.08 -22.98
CA TRP A 300 4.87 6.47 -24.19
C TRP A 300 5.91 7.53 -23.91
N ILE A 301 7.18 7.19 -24.10
CA ILE A 301 8.31 8.10 -24.12
C ILE A 301 8.39 8.65 -25.52
N ILE A 302 7.78 9.83 -25.75
CA ILE A 302 7.72 10.49 -27.05
C ILE A 302 9.13 10.83 -27.53
N ASN A 303 9.96 11.33 -26.61
CA ASN A 303 11.37 11.60 -26.80
C ASN A 303 12.08 11.62 -25.43
N ASN A 304 13.38 11.94 -25.40
CA ASN A 304 14.16 11.96 -24.16
C ASN A 304 13.60 12.88 -23.08
N ASN A 305 12.85 13.90 -23.46
CA ASN A 305 12.35 14.95 -22.58
C ASN A 305 10.86 14.84 -22.25
N HIS A 306 10.07 14.08 -23.02
CA HIS A 306 8.61 14.06 -22.89
C HIS A 306 8.07 12.64 -22.81
N SER A 307 7.21 12.39 -21.86
CA SER A 307 6.48 11.13 -21.70
C SER A 307 5.05 11.35 -21.24
N ILE A 308 4.15 10.52 -21.75
CA ILE A 308 2.74 10.45 -21.36
C ILE A 308 2.38 9.01 -21.00
N GLY A 309 1.30 8.83 -20.29
CA GLY A 309 0.73 7.51 -20.06
C GLY A 309 -0.60 7.59 -19.34
N ALA A 310 -1.33 6.49 -19.41
CA ALA A 310 -2.59 6.33 -18.72
C ALA A 310 -2.78 4.88 -18.29
N TYR A 311 -3.55 4.66 -17.24
CA TYR A 311 -4.06 3.35 -16.90
C TYR A 311 -5.50 3.40 -16.42
N TYR A 312 -6.16 2.27 -16.57
CA TYR A 312 -7.44 1.97 -15.98
C TYR A 312 -7.32 0.72 -15.12
N GLN A 313 -7.92 0.78 -13.91
CA GLN A 313 -7.96 -0.33 -12.96
C GLN A 313 -9.41 -0.60 -12.57
N ASN A 314 -9.76 -1.86 -12.55
CA ASN A 314 -11.04 -2.35 -12.03
C ASN A 314 -10.78 -3.31 -10.87
N GLU A 315 -11.52 -3.15 -9.77
CA GLU A 315 -11.39 -3.96 -8.57
C GLU A 315 -12.77 -4.44 -8.12
N TYR A 316 -12.91 -5.72 -7.94
CA TYR A 316 -14.08 -6.34 -7.33
C TYR A 316 -13.65 -7.13 -6.09
N GLY A 317 -14.39 -6.98 -5.00
CA GLY A 317 -14.12 -7.72 -3.76
C GLY A 317 -15.41 -8.05 -3.01
N LYS A 318 -15.43 -9.23 -2.41
CA LYS A 318 -16.49 -9.69 -1.51
C LYS A 318 -15.86 -10.15 -0.21
N ASN A 319 -16.41 -9.67 0.89
CA ASN A 319 -16.01 -10.05 2.23
C ASN A 319 -17.26 -10.55 2.98
N THR A 320 -17.22 -11.78 3.45
CA THR A 320 -18.33 -12.38 4.19
C THR A 320 -17.81 -12.78 5.57
N THR A 321 -18.43 -12.24 6.62
CA THR A 321 -18.15 -12.61 8.01
C THR A 321 -19.36 -13.32 8.57
N LYS A 322 -19.15 -14.51 9.11
CA LYS A 322 -20.12 -15.22 9.95
C LYS A 322 -19.59 -15.20 11.36
N ALA A 323 -20.38 -14.71 12.28
CA ALA A 323 -20.01 -14.59 13.68
C ALA A 323 -21.03 -15.28 14.56
N HIS A 324 -20.55 -15.99 15.56
CA HIS A 324 -21.34 -16.50 16.66
C HIS A 324 -20.85 -15.84 17.95
N LEU A 325 -21.74 -15.12 18.63
CA LEU A 325 -21.44 -14.38 19.83
C LEU A 325 -22.30 -14.91 20.98
N ILE A 326 -21.70 -15.06 22.14
CA ILE A 326 -22.38 -15.37 23.40
C ILE A 326 -22.09 -14.21 24.34
N SER A 327 -23.13 -13.51 24.79
CA SER A 327 -23.03 -12.37 25.71
C SER A 327 -23.70 -12.74 27.03
N ASN A 328 -22.93 -12.62 28.13
CA ASN A 328 -23.44 -12.68 29.50
C ASN A 328 -23.42 -11.25 30.05
N VAL A 329 -24.53 -10.83 30.66
CA VAL A 329 -24.71 -9.45 31.14
C VAL A 329 -25.13 -9.45 32.57
N LEU A 330 -24.48 -8.59 33.36
CA LEU A 330 -24.80 -8.29 34.74
C LEU A 330 -25.23 -6.84 34.88
N GLU A 331 -26.26 -6.56 35.67
CA GLU A 331 -26.66 -5.24 36.13
C GLU A 331 -26.32 -5.13 37.63
N ASN A 332 -25.52 -4.13 38.01
CA ASN A 332 -25.09 -3.93 39.38
C ASN A 332 -24.49 -5.20 40.07
N ASN A 333 -23.80 -6.03 39.31
CA ASN A 333 -23.21 -7.35 39.64
C ASN A 333 -24.23 -8.50 39.78
N GLU A 334 -25.53 -8.29 39.53
CA GLU A 334 -26.56 -9.33 39.46
C GLU A 334 -26.79 -9.79 38.03
N PHE A 335 -27.14 -11.07 37.85
CA PHE A 335 -27.41 -11.60 36.50
C PHE A 335 -28.64 -10.91 35.90
N TYR A 336 -28.41 -10.27 34.72
CA TYR A 336 -29.47 -9.58 33.99
C TYR A 336 -29.99 -10.42 32.81
N ASP A 337 -29.09 -10.89 31.93
CA ASP A 337 -29.47 -11.69 30.77
C ASP A 337 -28.28 -12.44 30.17
N LYS A 338 -28.62 -13.44 29.36
CA LYS A 338 -27.69 -14.11 28.45
C LYS A 338 -28.33 -14.19 27.08
N TRP A 339 -27.62 -13.73 26.03
CA TRP A 339 -28.07 -13.88 24.66
C TRP A 339 -27.00 -14.49 23.76
N GLU A 340 -27.49 -15.17 22.70
CA GLU A 340 -26.69 -15.73 21.63
C GLU A 340 -27.04 -15.00 20.34
N THR A 341 -26.03 -14.51 19.62
CA THR A 341 -26.19 -13.77 18.38
C THR A 341 -25.50 -14.51 17.23
N ASN A 342 -26.28 -14.87 16.20
CA ASN A 342 -25.73 -15.33 14.92
C ASN A 342 -25.74 -14.16 13.94
N ALA A 343 -24.55 -13.64 13.66
CA ALA A 343 -24.36 -12.49 12.77
C ALA A 343 -23.80 -12.91 11.41
N HIS A 344 -24.41 -12.41 10.34
CA HIS A 344 -23.96 -12.61 8.98
C HIS A 344 -23.77 -11.25 8.30
N ASN A 345 -22.52 -10.83 8.13
CA ASN A 345 -22.17 -9.58 7.47
C ASN A 345 -21.53 -9.85 6.11
N THR A 346 -22.08 -9.26 5.06
CA THR A 346 -21.54 -9.34 3.70
C THR A 346 -21.26 -7.94 3.20
N ILE A 347 -20.00 -7.69 2.83
CA ILE A 347 -19.55 -6.47 2.18
C ILE A 347 -19.15 -6.80 0.74
N LYS A 348 -19.73 -6.11 -0.24
CA LYS A 348 -19.38 -6.22 -1.65
C LYS A 348 -18.91 -4.88 -2.19
N ASN A 349 -17.70 -4.83 -2.72
CA ASN A 349 -17.23 -3.74 -3.57
C ASN A 349 -17.62 -4.09 -5.01
N THR A 350 -18.57 -3.38 -5.58
CA THR A 350 -19.07 -3.64 -6.95
C THR A 350 -18.79 -2.45 -7.83
N PRO A 351 -18.18 -2.64 -8.96
CA PRO A 351 -16.72 -2.64 -9.04
C PRO A 351 -16.17 -1.27 -8.67
N ARG A 352 -14.97 -1.21 -8.11
CA ARG A 352 -14.22 0.03 -7.95
C ARG A 352 -13.46 0.30 -9.23
N HIS A 353 -13.68 1.45 -9.85
CA HIS A 353 -12.99 1.91 -11.03
C HIS A 353 -11.98 2.98 -10.64
N ALA A 354 -10.77 2.91 -11.17
CA ALA A 354 -9.76 3.94 -11.02
C ALA A 354 -9.08 4.19 -12.37
N ALA A 355 -8.93 5.44 -12.74
CA ALA A 355 -8.19 5.86 -13.91
C ALA A 355 -7.15 6.90 -13.50
N ASN A 356 -5.98 6.85 -14.12
CA ASN A 356 -4.95 7.85 -13.97
C ASN A 356 -4.38 8.19 -15.35
N MET A 357 -4.04 9.45 -15.55
CA MET A 357 -3.23 9.92 -16.68
C MET A 357 -2.12 10.84 -16.17
N TYR A 358 -0.99 10.82 -16.86
CA TYR A 358 0.13 11.70 -16.54
C TYR A 358 0.79 12.26 -17.78
N TYR A 359 1.41 13.42 -17.60
CA TYR A 359 2.43 13.97 -18.45
C TYR A 359 3.66 14.31 -17.61
N SER A 360 4.85 13.94 -18.08
CA SER A 360 6.12 14.32 -17.51
C SER A 360 7.03 14.83 -18.61
N GLY A 361 7.42 16.09 -18.55
CA GLY A 361 8.18 16.74 -19.59
C GLY A 361 9.26 17.68 -19.05
N GLN A 362 10.24 17.99 -19.93
CA GLN A 362 11.28 18.97 -19.68
C GLN A 362 11.38 19.94 -20.85
N ILE A 363 11.18 21.23 -20.58
CA ILE A 363 11.35 22.32 -21.55
C ILE A 363 12.55 23.15 -21.08
N LYS A 364 13.68 23.05 -21.79
CA LYS A 364 14.97 23.63 -21.35
C LYS A 364 15.31 23.13 -19.93
N LYS A 365 15.31 24.01 -18.93
CA LYS A 365 15.58 23.70 -17.52
C LYS A 365 14.31 23.46 -16.69
N LEU A 366 13.14 23.75 -17.23
CA LEU A 366 11.87 23.58 -16.53
C LEU A 366 11.38 22.14 -16.66
N ASN A 367 11.21 21.43 -15.55
CA ASN A 367 10.53 20.15 -15.50
C ASN A 367 9.06 20.36 -15.15
N ILE A 368 8.18 19.69 -15.87
CA ILE A 368 6.72 19.76 -15.75
C ILE A 368 6.21 18.36 -15.44
N GLU A 369 5.48 18.21 -14.34
CA GLU A 369 4.79 16.96 -13.97
C GLU A 369 3.31 17.26 -13.78
N PHE A 370 2.47 16.66 -14.60
CA PHE A 370 1.01 16.72 -14.48
C PHE A 370 0.44 15.33 -14.23
N ASN A 371 -0.52 15.23 -13.33
CA ASN A 371 -1.27 14.00 -13.06
C ASN A 371 -2.73 14.30 -12.87
N ALA A 372 -3.60 13.43 -13.39
CA ALA A 372 -5.03 13.46 -13.14
C ALA A 372 -5.53 12.07 -12.76
N ASP A 373 -6.36 11.98 -11.74
CA ASP A 373 -6.94 10.74 -11.22
C ASP A 373 -8.44 10.84 -11.11
N TYR A 374 -9.14 9.78 -11.48
CA TYR A 374 -10.56 9.62 -11.26
C TYR A 374 -10.85 8.28 -10.61
N ILE A 375 -11.65 8.29 -9.54
CA ILE A 375 -12.11 7.08 -8.86
C ILE A 375 -13.63 7.12 -8.76
N TRP A 376 -14.24 5.99 -9.05
CA TRP A 376 -15.64 5.72 -8.77
C TRP A 376 -15.76 4.37 -8.07
N ASN A 377 -16.50 4.35 -6.96
CA ASN A 377 -16.66 3.17 -6.11
C ASN A 377 -18.12 3.02 -5.66
N LYS A 378 -18.60 1.79 -5.60
CA LYS A 378 -19.86 1.43 -4.98
C LYS A 378 -19.63 0.27 -4.03
N LYS A 379 -19.93 0.49 -2.75
CA LYS A 379 -19.84 -0.51 -1.69
C LYS A 379 -21.23 -0.81 -1.17
N MET A 380 -21.56 -2.08 -1.02
CA MET A 380 -22.81 -2.54 -0.44
C MET A 380 -22.48 -3.43 0.76
N GLN A 381 -23.13 -3.16 1.87
CA GLN A 381 -23.03 -3.96 3.08
C GLN A 381 -24.43 -4.41 3.49
N ARG A 382 -24.53 -5.68 3.82
CA ARG A 382 -25.72 -6.30 4.40
C ARG A 382 -25.30 -7.00 5.69
N SER A 383 -25.92 -6.64 6.81
CA SER A 383 -25.70 -7.31 8.09
C SER A 383 -27.04 -7.85 8.58
N ILE A 384 -27.04 -9.10 8.99
CA ILE A 384 -28.20 -9.76 9.61
C ILE A 384 -27.73 -10.31 10.94
N ASN A 385 -28.39 -9.96 12.01
CA ASN A 385 -28.13 -10.42 13.36
C ASN A 385 -29.38 -11.05 13.91
N ASN A 386 -29.34 -12.37 14.14
CA ASN A 386 -30.40 -13.11 14.81
C ASN A 386 -29.95 -13.30 16.27
N GLU A 387 -30.64 -12.66 17.18
CA GLU A 387 -30.29 -12.65 18.60
C GLU A 387 -31.39 -13.32 19.43
N VAL A 388 -31.02 -14.38 20.13
CA VAL A 388 -31.89 -15.14 21.02
C VAL A 388 -31.52 -14.79 22.46
N SER A 389 -32.43 -14.18 23.17
CA SER A 389 -32.27 -13.81 24.60
C SER A 389 -32.87 -14.89 25.48
N ARG A 390 -32.29 -15.07 26.69
CA ARG A 390 -32.80 -15.98 27.69
C ARG A 390 -33.92 -15.37 28.52
N MET A 391 -33.85 -14.07 28.81
CA MET A 391 -34.76 -13.38 29.73
C MET A 391 -35.69 -12.39 29.04
N HIS A 392 -35.33 -11.94 27.82
CA HIS A 392 -36.05 -10.94 27.06
C HIS A 392 -36.45 -11.45 25.69
N ASN A 393 -37.21 -10.69 24.95
CA ASN A 393 -37.63 -11.03 23.59
C ASN A 393 -36.39 -11.14 22.67
N SER A 394 -36.40 -12.18 21.83
CA SER A 394 -35.42 -12.34 20.76
C SER A 394 -35.57 -11.22 19.73
N GLN A 395 -34.47 -10.88 19.05
CA GLN A 395 -34.42 -9.78 18.08
C GLN A 395 -33.78 -10.23 16.77
N ASP A 396 -34.40 -9.85 15.67
CA ASP A 396 -33.84 -9.98 14.35
C ASP A 396 -33.56 -8.61 13.77
N VAL A 397 -32.27 -8.30 13.59
CA VAL A 397 -31.83 -6.99 13.13
C VAL A 397 -31.16 -7.11 11.77
N ALA A 398 -31.84 -6.64 10.73
CA ALA A 398 -31.28 -6.55 9.39
C ALA A 398 -30.98 -5.10 9.03
N THR A 399 -29.74 -4.88 8.57
CA THR A 399 -29.29 -3.54 8.12
C THR A 399 -28.69 -3.61 6.73
N TYR A 400 -28.96 -2.61 5.92
CA TYR A 400 -28.46 -2.45 4.57
C TYR A 400 -27.78 -1.09 4.42
N CYS A 401 -26.52 -1.10 3.99
CA CYS A 401 -25.79 0.13 3.72
C CYS A 401 -25.29 0.13 2.29
N LYS A 402 -25.56 1.20 1.55
CA LYS A 402 -25.09 1.41 0.18
C LYS A 402 -24.32 2.72 0.13
N ASN A 403 -23.01 2.60 -0.10
CA ASN A 403 -22.14 3.75 -0.25
C ASN A 403 -21.72 3.87 -1.73
N ARG A 404 -21.84 5.08 -2.28
CA ARG A 404 -21.34 5.47 -3.60
C ARG A 404 -20.40 6.64 -3.42
N SER A 405 -19.16 6.46 -3.85
CA SER A 405 -18.15 7.51 -3.77
C SER A 405 -17.50 7.77 -5.10
N ARG A 406 -17.13 9.01 -5.34
CA ARG A 406 -16.38 9.46 -6.51
C ARG A 406 -15.36 10.52 -6.10
N MET A 407 -14.22 10.51 -6.77
CA MET A 407 -13.17 11.49 -6.58
C MET A 407 -12.56 11.85 -7.94
N PHE A 408 -12.35 13.12 -8.16
CA PHE A 408 -11.49 13.65 -9.19
C PHE A 408 -10.35 14.42 -8.52
N ALA A 409 -9.13 14.22 -8.97
CA ALA A 409 -7.98 14.97 -8.51
C ALA A 409 -7.03 15.27 -9.66
N GLN A 410 -6.44 16.48 -9.65
CA GLN A 410 -5.35 16.86 -10.54
C GLN A 410 -4.22 17.48 -9.74
N LYS A 411 -3.01 17.35 -10.24
CA LYS A 411 -1.79 17.92 -9.62
C LYS A 411 -0.82 18.34 -10.71
N LEU A 412 -0.37 19.58 -10.63
CA LEU A 412 0.69 20.15 -11.49
C LEU A 412 1.88 20.52 -10.60
N VAL A 413 3.08 20.10 -11.01
CA VAL A 413 4.34 20.45 -10.36
C VAL A 413 5.31 20.98 -11.38
N LEU A 414 5.80 22.17 -11.17
CA LEU A 414 6.84 22.82 -11.95
C LEU A 414 8.14 22.82 -11.11
N SER A 415 9.24 22.33 -11.69
CA SER A 415 10.52 22.27 -11.01
C SER A 415 11.60 22.94 -11.85
N TYR A 416 12.32 23.88 -11.27
CA TYR A 416 13.37 24.65 -11.95
C TYR A 416 14.65 24.63 -11.12
N PRO A 417 15.84 24.32 -11.70
CA PRO A 417 17.10 24.39 -11.00
C PRO A 417 17.50 25.84 -10.73
N VAL A 418 17.81 26.17 -9.46
CA VAL A 418 18.24 27.48 -9.00
C VAL A 418 19.58 27.32 -8.27
N GLY A 419 20.65 27.85 -8.83
CA GLY A 419 21.99 27.67 -8.29
C GLY A 419 22.37 26.19 -8.17
N LYS A 420 22.75 25.75 -6.96
CA LYS A 420 23.03 24.35 -6.61
C LYS A 420 21.81 23.64 -6.01
N GLY A 421 20.61 24.13 -6.31
CA GLY A 421 19.37 23.63 -5.73
C GLY A 421 18.24 23.47 -6.75
N MET A 422 17.02 23.29 -6.22
CA MET A 422 15.82 23.06 -6.99
C MET A 422 14.66 23.83 -6.34
N LEU A 423 14.00 24.67 -7.12
CA LEU A 423 12.73 25.29 -6.76
C LEU A 423 11.60 24.46 -7.35
N LYS A 424 10.59 24.13 -6.55
CA LYS A 424 9.35 23.51 -6.99
C LYS A 424 8.18 24.39 -6.61
N ILE A 425 7.25 24.58 -7.55
CA ILE A 425 5.99 25.26 -7.36
C ILE A 425 4.92 24.33 -7.92
N GLY A 426 3.78 24.26 -7.25
CA GLY A 426 2.71 23.41 -7.77
C GLY A 426 1.37 23.68 -7.14
N GLU A 427 0.37 23.07 -7.76
CA GLU A 427 -1.01 23.05 -7.31
C GLU A 427 -1.55 21.63 -7.24
N GLU A 428 -2.58 21.42 -6.43
CA GLU A 428 -3.34 20.19 -6.37
C GLU A 428 -4.81 20.52 -6.10
N TYR A 429 -5.71 20.06 -6.97
CA TYR A 429 -7.15 20.16 -6.79
C TYR A 429 -7.73 18.79 -6.57
N ILE A 430 -8.59 18.65 -5.55
CA ILE A 430 -9.27 17.39 -5.23
C ILE A 430 -10.76 17.72 -5.00
N SER A 431 -11.63 17.01 -5.70
CA SER A 431 -13.07 17.03 -5.48
C SER A 431 -13.56 15.63 -5.19
N SER A 432 -14.16 15.43 -4.02
CA SER A 432 -14.66 14.14 -3.58
C SER A 432 -16.10 14.21 -3.13
N MET A 433 -16.84 13.13 -3.36
CA MET A 433 -18.22 12.99 -2.92
C MET A 433 -18.48 11.55 -2.47
N ALA A 434 -19.10 11.40 -1.31
CA ALA A 434 -19.61 10.14 -0.80
C ALA A 434 -21.11 10.27 -0.49
N ASN A 435 -21.93 9.39 -1.08
CA ASN A 435 -23.35 9.28 -0.80
C ASN A 435 -23.56 7.96 -0.07
N ASN A 436 -24.23 8.01 1.05
CA ASN A 436 -24.48 6.87 1.89
C ASN A 436 -25.98 6.73 2.18
N HIS A 437 -26.52 5.54 1.95
CA HIS A 437 -27.91 5.18 2.22
C HIS A 437 -27.90 4.03 3.20
N PHE A 438 -28.43 4.26 4.38
CA PHE A 438 -28.63 3.26 5.42
C PHE A 438 -30.13 2.97 5.57
N TYR A 439 -30.49 1.71 5.54
CA TYR A 439 -31.84 1.21 5.67
C TYR A 439 -31.91 0.05 6.66
N THR A 440 -32.93 0.06 7.51
CA THR A 440 -33.25 -1.04 8.44
C THR A 440 -34.77 -1.06 8.67
N GLU A 441 -35.30 -2.22 8.95
CA GLU A 441 -36.67 -2.43 9.42
C GLU A 441 -36.77 -2.50 10.95
N TYR A 442 -35.61 -2.55 11.61
CA TYR A 442 -35.54 -2.59 13.06
C TYR A 442 -35.88 -1.23 13.67
N THR A 443 -36.92 -1.20 14.55
CA THR A 443 -37.48 0.03 15.13
C THR A 443 -36.53 0.76 16.07
N GLY A 444 -35.50 0.09 16.62
CA GLY A 444 -34.47 0.69 17.47
C GLY A 444 -33.43 1.54 16.72
N LEU A 445 -33.47 1.56 15.38
CA LEU A 445 -32.53 2.31 14.54
C LEU A 445 -33.29 3.12 13.48
N ASN A 446 -32.80 4.33 13.18
CA ASN A 446 -33.37 5.20 12.17
C ASN A 446 -32.70 5.01 10.80
N ASN A 447 -33.52 4.99 9.76
CA ASN A 447 -33.06 5.09 8.39
C ASN A 447 -32.38 6.43 8.14
N ALA A 448 -31.29 6.43 7.38
CA ALA A 448 -30.51 7.64 7.13
C ALA A 448 -29.95 7.71 5.71
N VAL A 449 -29.99 8.90 5.15
CA VAL A 449 -29.32 9.24 3.90
C VAL A 449 -28.35 10.38 4.19
N SER A 450 -27.09 10.18 3.87
CA SER A 450 -26.08 11.23 4.05
C SER A 450 -25.26 11.44 2.80
N LYS A 451 -24.82 12.68 2.59
CA LYS A 451 -23.98 13.08 1.47
C LYS A 451 -22.85 13.97 1.98
N ILE A 452 -21.63 13.55 1.71
CA ILE A 452 -20.42 14.32 1.99
C ILE A 452 -19.89 14.84 0.66
N LYS A 453 -19.61 16.14 0.59
CA LYS A 453 -18.88 16.78 -0.49
C LYS A 453 -17.67 17.49 0.11
N GLU A 454 -16.49 17.26 -0.47
CA GLU A 454 -15.27 17.94 -0.05
C GLU A 454 -14.51 18.39 -1.30
N ASN A 455 -14.15 19.68 -1.33
CA ASN A 455 -13.28 20.26 -2.35
C ASN A 455 -12.07 20.82 -1.64
N ASN A 456 -10.87 20.42 -2.10
CA ASN A 456 -9.60 20.89 -1.58
C ASN A 456 -8.78 21.48 -2.72
N ILE A 457 -8.37 22.74 -2.56
CA ILE A 457 -7.43 23.45 -3.43
C ILE A 457 -6.17 23.67 -2.62
N ALA A 458 -5.03 23.19 -3.12
CA ALA A 458 -3.75 23.34 -2.48
C ALA A 458 -2.73 23.96 -3.43
N CYS A 459 -1.97 24.94 -2.93
CA CYS A 459 -0.82 25.51 -3.61
C CYS A 459 0.43 25.33 -2.73
N PHE A 460 1.58 25.08 -3.34
CA PHE A 460 2.82 24.91 -2.59
C PHE A 460 4.02 25.46 -3.32
N VAL A 461 5.02 25.87 -2.52
CA VAL A 461 6.38 26.20 -2.95
C VAL A 461 7.36 25.42 -2.08
N GLU A 462 8.39 24.86 -2.69
CA GLU A 462 9.46 24.13 -2.00
C GLU A 462 10.80 24.46 -2.65
N MET A 463 11.75 24.90 -1.83
CA MET A 463 13.12 25.20 -2.26
C MET A 463 14.09 24.27 -1.54
N MET A 464 14.95 23.62 -2.31
CA MET A 464 16.08 22.83 -1.79
C MET A 464 17.37 23.44 -2.30
N GLN A 465 18.33 23.72 -1.41
CA GLN A 465 19.58 24.39 -1.75
C GLN A 465 20.77 23.74 -1.04
N GLN A 466 21.87 23.56 -1.76
CA GLN A 466 23.16 23.16 -1.17
C GLN A 466 24.00 24.42 -0.92
N ILE A 467 24.31 24.68 0.36
CA ILE A 467 25.17 25.82 0.79
C ILE A 467 26.35 25.26 1.57
N GLY A 468 27.50 25.21 0.93
CA GLY A 468 28.69 24.58 1.51
C GLY A 468 28.46 23.13 1.88
N LYS A 469 28.61 22.79 3.17
CA LYS A 469 28.37 21.44 3.72
C LYS A 469 26.93 21.19 4.11
N PHE A 470 26.08 22.23 4.06
CA PHE A 470 24.67 22.12 4.46
C PHE A 470 23.76 21.95 3.26
N SER A 471 22.80 21.05 3.40
CA SER A 471 21.64 20.92 2.51
C SER A 471 20.44 21.50 3.23
N LEU A 472 19.90 22.60 2.71
CA LEU A 472 18.77 23.32 3.28
C LEU A 472 17.54 23.07 2.43
N GLY A 473 16.42 22.79 3.06
CA GLY A 473 15.11 22.64 2.43
C GLY A 473 14.09 23.49 3.18
N ALA A 474 13.32 24.29 2.45
CA ALA A 474 12.19 25.04 2.99
C ALA A 474 10.98 24.88 2.07
N GLY A 475 9.81 24.70 2.63
CA GLY A 475 8.59 24.56 1.87
C GLY A 475 7.40 25.13 2.62
N LEU A 476 6.43 25.61 1.86
CA LEU A 476 5.16 26.10 2.35
C LEU A 476 4.04 25.54 1.49
N ARG A 477 3.05 24.99 2.12
CA ARG A 477 1.83 24.50 1.46
C ARG A 477 0.62 25.18 2.10
N TYR A 478 -0.23 25.75 1.28
CA TYR A 478 -1.55 26.29 1.68
C TYR A 478 -2.63 25.36 1.16
N GLU A 479 -3.62 25.06 1.99
CA GLU A 479 -4.81 24.30 1.61
C GLU A 479 -6.10 25.03 2.00
N HIS A 480 -6.99 25.16 1.02
CA HIS A 480 -8.34 25.65 1.19
C HIS A 480 -9.31 24.48 0.99
N VAL A 481 -10.03 24.10 2.05
CA VAL A 481 -10.93 22.95 2.04
C VAL A 481 -12.35 23.39 2.37
N ASN A 482 -13.28 23.11 1.45
CA ASN A 482 -14.72 23.25 1.68
C ASN A 482 -15.33 21.88 1.92
N TYR A 483 -15.86 21.67 3.12
CA TYR A 483 -16.50 20.45 3.56
C TYR A 483 -18.00 20.68 3.81
N ASN A 484 -18.84 19.87 3.15
CA ASN A 484 -20.28 19.91 3.31
C ASN A 484 -20.81 18.51 3.64
N TYR A 485 -21.46 18.38 4.79
CA TYR A 485 -22.19 17.20 5.21
C TYR A 485 -23.69 17.50 5.20
N LEU A 486 -24.45 16.71 4.47
CA LEU A 486 -25.90 16.82 4.35
C LEU A 486 -26.50 15.50 4.86
N LYS A 487 -27.43 15.59 5.83
CA LYS A 487 -28.14 14.43 6.38
C LYS A 487 -29.63 14.59 6.14
N ASN A 488 -30.24 13.59 5.49
CA ASN A 488 -31.67 13.61 5.09
C ASN A 488 -32.02 14.87 4.28
N ALA A 489 -33.26 15.12 4.08
CA ALA A 489 -33.74 16.33 3.34
C ALA A 489 -33.86 17.60 4.22
N TYR A 490 -33.53 17.54 5.52
CA TYR A 490 -33.74 18.62 6.48
C TYR A 490 -32.49 19.50 6.61
N SER A 491 -32.63 20.80 6.46
CA SER A 491 -31.52 21.77 6.41
C SER A 491 -30.77 21.99 7.74
N TRP A 492 -31.40 21.73 8.87
CA TRP A 492 -30.83 21.96 10.21
C TRP A 492 -29.78 20.93 10.67
N ASP A 493 -29.74 19.73 10.04
CA ASP A 493 -28.70 18.70 10.25
C ASP A 493 -27.48 18.91 9.32
N ASN A 494 -27.48 19.95 8.49
CA ASN A 494 -26.42 20.21 7.53
C ASN A 494 -25.23 20.89 8.21
N LEU A 495 -24.06 20.44 7.90
CA LEU A 495 -22.82 20.99 8.42
C LEU A 495 -21.94 21.45 7.27
N CYS A 496 -21.70 22.76 7.19
CA CYS A 496 -20.79 23.39 6.23
C CYS A 496 -19.58 23.95 6.96
N ARG A 497 -18.38 23.62 6.51
CA ARG A 497 -17.12 24.11 7.09
C ARG A 497 -16.12 24.49 6.00
N THR A 498 -15.40 25.56 6.23
CA THR A 498 -14.27 25.97 5.41
C THR A 498 -13.02 26.00 6.28
N TYR A 499 -11.96 25.37 5.79
CA TYR A 499 -10.65 25.36 6.45
C TYR A 499 -9.63 26.05 5.56
N ASN A 500 -8.82 26.92 6.17
CA ASN A 500 -7.67 27.57 5.53
C ASN A 500 -6.45 27.27 6.37
N ASN A 501 -5.57 26.40 5.89
CA ASN A 501 -4.43 25.93 6.65
C ASN A 501 -3.13 26.15 5.89
N VAL A 502 -2.09 26.49 6.62
CA VAL A 502 -0.73 26.63 6.12
C VAL A 502 0.14 25.57 6.76
N PHE A 503 0.89 24.82 5.95
CA PHE A 503 1.75 23.73 6.37
C PHE A 503 3.21 24.03 5.99
N PRO A 504 3.99 24.66 6.90
CA PRO A 504 5.41 24.87 6.71
C PRO A 504 6.21 23.59 6.87
N SER A 505 7.33 23.49 6.16
CA SER A 505 8.32 22.43 6.30
C SER A 505 9.72 23.03 6.18
N LEU A 506 10.62 22.62 7.08
CA LEU A 506 12.02 23.04 7.10
C LEU A 506 12.90 21.79 7.28
N ASN A 507 14.05 21.78 6.61
CA ASN A 507 15.02 20.72 6.75
C ASN A 507 16.43 21.28 6.64
N VAL A 508 17.29 20.87 7.57
CA VAL A 508 18.72 21.17 7.55
C VAL A 508 19.47 19.85 7.68
N ALA A 509 20.29 19.53 6.71
CA ALA A 509 21.12 18.33 6.78
C ALA A 509 22.59 18.68 6.52
N THR A 510 23.50 17.98 7.19
CA THR A 510 24.94 18.19 7.04
C THR A 510 25.71 16.88 7.19
N ARG A 511 26.97 16.94 6.79
CA ARG A 511 27.94 15.86 6.99
C ARG A 511 29.19 16.40 7.69
N LEU A 512 29.47 15.87 8.88
CA LEU A 512 30.67 16.13 9.65
C LEU A 512 31.54 14.87 9.69
N GLY A 513 32.59 14.84 8.89
CA GLY A 513 33.43 13.65 8.74
C GLY A 513 32.63 12.42 8.28
N LYS A 514 32.53 11.40 9.14
CA LYS A 514 31.76 10.15 8.89
C LYS A 514 30.33 10.20 9.42
N VAL A 515 29.95 11.23 10.16
CA VAL A 515 28.62 11.43 10.72
C VAL A 515 27.78 12.24 9.75
N ARG A 516 26.58 11.80 9.47
CA ARG A 516 25.55 12.54 8.73
C ARG A 516 24.38 12.79 9.66
N MET A 517 23.87 14.00 9.67
CA MET A 517 22.77 14.40 10.54
C MET A 517 21.77 15.26 9.79
N SER A 518 20.53 15.21 10.19
CA SER A 518 19.48 16.10 9.72
C SER A 518 18.54 16.48 10.85
N LEU A 519 18.10 17.73 10.82
CA LEU A 519 17.04 18.27 11.66
C LEU A 519 15.91 18.72 10.72
N SER A 520 14.69 18.27 10.96
CA SER A 520 13.54 18.63 10.13
C SER A 520 12.34 18.98 10.99
N TYR A 521 11.60 19.98 10.55
CA TYR A 521 10.31 20.38 11.09
C TYR A 521 9.26 20.34 10.00
N SER A 522 8.04 19.87 10.32
CA SER A 522 6.88 20.05 9.45
C SER A 522 5.59 20.16 10.23
N SER A 523 4.67 20.94 9.69
CA SER A 523 3.24 20.90 10.04
C SER A 523 2.48 20.03 9.05
N ARG A 524 1.50 19.25 9.56
CA ARG A 524 0.71 18.29 8.78
C ARG A 524 -0.72 18.23 9.27
N VAL A 525 -1.57 17.55 8.51
CA VAL A 525 -2.97 17.33 8.87
C VAL A 525 -3.32 15.83 8.86
N GLU A 526 -4.14 15.41 9.81
CA GLU A 526 -4.80 14.10 9.80
C GLU A 526 -6.32 14.33 9.70
N ARG A 527 -6.88 14.03 8.53
CA ARG A 527 -8.31 14.18 8.29
C ARG A 527 -9.07 12.94 8.71
N PRO A 528 -10.28 13.07 9.30
CA PRO A 528 -11.12 11.92 9.58
C PRO A 528 -11.46 11.18 8.28
N THR A 529 -11.57 9.85 8.35
CA THR A 529 -12.07 9.06 7.21
C THR A 529 -13.55 9.33 6.98
N TYR A 530 -14.07 9.03 5.79
CA TYR A 530 -15.51 9.18 5.54
C TYR A 530 -16.36 8.22 6.38
N SER A 531 -15.81 7.09 6.81
CA SER A 531 -16.47 6.21 7.79
C SER A 531 -16.59 6.86 9.16
N ASN A 532 -15.53 7.56 9.63
CA ASN A 532 -15.56 8.26 10.92
C ASN A 532 -16.55 9.45 10.91
N LEU A 533 -16.81 10.03 9.74
CA LEU A 533 -17.75 11.13 9.55
C LEU A 533 -19.20 10.68 9.33
N ASN A 534 -19.44 9.40 9.12
CA ASN A 534 -20.76 8.87 8.81
C ASN A 534 -21.60 8.67 10.07
N ALA A 535 -22.68 9.42 10.23
CA ALA A 535 -23.57 9.35 11.39
C ALA A 535 -24.57 8.18 11.36
N ASN A 536 -24.43 7.22 10.47
CA ASN A 536 -25.28 6.03 10.50
C ASN A 536 -24.94 5.17 11.70
N VAL A 537 -25.97 4.72 12.40
CA VAL A 537 -25.82 3.86 13.58
C VAL A 537 -25.85 2.40 13.17
N SER A 538 -24.77 1.67 13.47
CA SER A 538 -24.64 0.24 13.23
C SER A 538 -24.96 -0.55 14.51
N TYR A 539 -25.74 -1.61 14.39
CA TYR A 539 -26.06 -2.51 15.49
C TYR A 539 -24.91 -3.51 15.69
N LEU A 540 -24.35 -3.58 16.90
CA LEU A 540 -23.39 -4.60 17.31
C LEU A 540 -24.07 -5.67 18.17
N ASN A 541 -24.82 -5.26 19.18
CA ASN A 541 -25.74 -6.05 19.99
C ASN A 541 -26.78 -5.13 20.64
N ARG A 542 -27.73 -5.66 21.37
CA ARG A 542 -28.83 -4.88 21.99
C ARG A 542 -28.40 -3.75 22.91
N MET A 543 -27.20 -3.80 23.48
CA MET A 543 -26.67 -2.79 24.40
C MET A 543 -25.50 -1.99 23.81
N THR A 544 -25.10 -2.26 22.57
CA THR A 544 -23.94 -1.60 21.97
C THR A 544 -24.19 -1.25 20.50
N TYR A 545 -24.12 0.01 20.20
CA TYR A 545 -24.21 0.56 18.85
C TYR A 545 -22.91 1.26 18.48
N GLU A 546 -22.64 1.41 17.18
CA GLU A 546 -21.48 2.12 16.67
C GLU A 546 -21.93 3.17 15.63
N SER A 547 -21.34 4.36 15.69
CA SER A 547 -21.57 5.44 14.72
C SER A 547 -20.33 6.30 14.54
N GLY A 548 -20.14 6.86 13.36
CA GLY A 548 -19.20 7.95 13.17
C GLY A 548 -19.75 9.27 13.74
N ASN A 549 -18.95 10.33 13.63
CA ASN A 549 -19.29 11.68 14.10
C ASN A 549 -18.98 12.71 12.99
N PRO A 550 -20.00 13.28 12.33
CA PRO A 550 -19.80 14.27 11.25
C PRO A 550 -19.21 15.58 11.75
N ARG A 551 -19.21 15.82 13.07
CA ARG A 551 -18.67 17.04 13.69
C ARG A 551 -17.15 16.97 13.91
N LEU A 552 -16.49 15.86 13.62
CA LEU A 552 -15.05 15.74 13.72
C LEU A 552 -14.33 16.81 12.90
N GLN A 553 -13.28 17.35 13.49
CA GLN A 553 -12.34 18.28 12.86
C GLN A 553 -11.05 17.54 12.53
N ALA A 554 -10.32 18.07 11.56
CA ALA A 554 -8.99 17.54 11.25
C ALA A 554 -8.01 17.83 12.41
N THR A 555 -7.15 16.87 12.71
CA THR A 555 -6.02 17.02 13.63
C THR A 555 -4.88 17.75 12.93
N ILE A 556 -4.33 18.78 13.53
CA ILE A 556 -3.08 19.40 13.08
C ILE A 556 -1.91 18.81 13.87
N LEU A 557 -0.87 18.41 13.15
CA LEU A 557 0.32 17.77 13.69
C LEU A 557 1.54 18.63 13.42
N HIS A 558 2.31 18.97 14.44
CA HIS A 558 3.63 19.59 14.35
C HIS A 558 4.69 18.58 14.76
N SER A 559 5.70 18.33 13.93
CA SER A 559 6.74 17.34 14.19
C SER A 559 8.12 17.94 14.01
N LEU A 560 8.98 17.80 15.03
CA LEU A 560 10.41 18.10 14.99
C LEU A 560 11.17 16.79 15.07
N GLU A 561 12.04 16.52 14.09
CA GLU A 561 12.75 15.25 13.96
C GLU A 561 14.25 15.47 13.81
N TYR A 562 15.03 14.69 14.54
CA TYR A 562 16.47 14.64 14.44
C TYR A 562 16.92 13.24 14.06
N MET A 563 17.74 13.13 13.03
CA MET A 563 18.25 11.87 12.51
C MET A 563 19.76 11.91 12.37
N VAL A 564 20.42 10.84 12.82
CA VAL A 564 21.88 10.68 12.73
C VAL A 564 22.20 9.31 12.11
N VAL A 565 23.16 9.30 11.20
CA VAL A 565 23.75 8.07 10.66
C VAL A 565 25.27 8.15 10.79
N TRP A 566 25.85 7.16 11.46
CA TRP A 566 27.29 7.01 11.65
C TRP A 566 27.72 5.58 11.34
N LYS A 567 28.51 5.41 10.29
CA LYS A 567 28.90 4.09 9.80
C LYS A 567 27.67 3.18 9.57
N ASN A 568 27.52 2.12 10.36
CA ASN A 568 26.47 1.13 10.31
C ASN A 568 25.32 1.41 11.31
N TYR A 569 25.44 2.47 12.09
CA TYR A 569 24.48 2.86 13.11
C TYR A 569 23.59 3.98 12.61
N PHE A 570 22.35 3.97 13.02
CA PHE A 570 21.39 5.05 12.77
C PHE A 570 20.57 5.31 14.02
N SER A 571 20.19 6.57 14.20
CA SER A 571 19.34 7.04 15.28
C SER A 571 18.34 8.04 14.74
N HIS A 572 17.13 7.99 15.28
CA HIS A 572 16.04 8.90 14.96
C HIS A 572 15.31 9.25 16.25
N VAL A 573 15.12 10.55 16.49
CA VAL A 573 14.31 11.08 17.60
C VAL A 573 13.32 12.05 17.02
N ALA A 574 12.05 11.93 17.37
CA ALA A 574 11.02 12.84 16.94
C ALA A 574 10.08 13.21 18.07
N TYR A 575 9.84 14.50 18.22
CA TYR A 575 8.81 15.06 19.07
C TYR A 575 7.66 15.58 18.21
N SER A 576 6.42 15.22 18.56
CA SER A 576 5.22 15.60 17.84
C SER A 576 4.17 16.16 18.79
N TYR A 577 3.56 17.26 18.37
CA TYR A 577 2.41 17.88 19.04
C TYR A 577 1.18 17.74 18.14
N PHE A 578 0.11 17.18 18.69
CA PHE A 578 -1.18 17.00 18.01
C PHE A 578 -2.18 17.97 18.61
N ASP A 579 -2.75 18.82 17.76
CA ASP A 579 -3.89 19.67 18.07
C ASP A 579 -5.17 18.99 17.56
N ASN A 580 -6.19 18.91 18.43
CA ASN A 580 -7.46 18.22 18.15
C ASN A 580 -7.31 16.75 17.67
N PRO A 581 -6.53 15.86 18.35
CA PRO A 581 -6.41 14.46 17.94
C PRO A 581 -7.77 13.74 18.00
N ILE A 582 -8.04 12.93 16.96
CA ILE A 582 -9.26 12.11 16.87
C ILE A 582 -9.03 10.80 17.62
N MET A 583 -9.91 10.48 18.55
CA MET A 583 -9.86 9.24 19.33
C MET A 583 -11.25 8.61 19.44
N ASN A 584 -11.25 7.28 19.69
CA ASN A 584 -12.47 6.55 19.99
C ASN A 584 -13.02 7.03 21.34
N THR A 585 -14.33 7.17 21.43
CA THR A 585 -15.04 7.51 22.67
C THR A 585 -16.34 6.74 22.75
N THR A 586 -16.99 6.82 23.90
CA THR A 586 -18.28 6.19 24.14
C THR A 586 -19.25 7.20 24.74
N LYS A 587 -20.53 7.09 24.37
CA LYS A 587 -21.61 7.94 24.86
C LYS A 587 -22.84 7.09 25.16
N PRO A 588 -23.70 7.50 26.11
CA PRO A 588 -25.06 6.96 26.17
C PRO A 588 -25.78 7.24 24.84
N TYR A 589 -26.47 6.25 24.31
CA TYR A 589 -27.33 6.38 23.13
C TYR A 589 -28.79 6.64 23.51
N SER A 590 -29.24 6.06 24.62
CA SER A 590 -30.58 6.27 25.21
C SER A 590 -30.49 7.11 26.46
N ASP A 591 -31.60 7.76 26.83
CA ASP A 591 -31.73 8.55 28.06
C ASP A 591 -31.55 7.67 29.33
N THR A 592 -31.85 6.38 29.23
CA THR A 592 -31.68 5.39 30.32
C THR A 592 -30.22 4.97 30.49
N GLY A 593 -29.36 5.21 29.48
CA GLY A 593 -27.94 4.83 29.48
C GLY A 593 -27.68 3.32 29.32
N GLU A 594 -28.69 2.51 29.03
CA GLU A 594 -28.55 1.08 28.79
C GLU A 594 -27.79 0.77 27.50
N ILE A 595 -28.02 1.59 26.47
CA ILE A 595 -27.36 1.44 25.16
C ILE A 595 -26.16 2.37 25.09
N THR A 596 -24.99 1.77 24.86
CA THR A 596 -23.72 2.48 24.67
C THR A 596 -23.46 2.71 23.18
N LEU A 597 -23.17 3.94 22.80
CA LEU A 597 -22.74 4.31 21.47
C LEU A 597 -21.22 4.42 21.41
N LEU A 598 -20.58 3.56 20.63
CA LEU A 598 -19.17 3.69 20.25
C LEU A 598 -19.04 4.72 19.13
N THR A 599 -18.20 5.74 19.31
CA THR A 599 -18.07 6.85 18.35
C THR A 599 -16.66 7.45 18.40
N TYR A 600 -16.47 8.62 17.79
CA TYR A 600 -15.21 9.34 17.72
C TYR A 600 -15.39 10.78 18.19
N GLU A 601 -14.38 11.33 18.85
CA GLU A 601 -14.32 12.73 19.26
C GLU A 601 -12.93 13.32 19.07
N ASN A 602 -12.88 14.66 18.97
CA ASN A 602 -11.65 15.41 19.05
C ASN A 602 -11.28 15.67 20.51
N PHE A 603 -10.06 15.32 20.89
CA PHE A 603 -9.47 15.69 22.18
C PHE A 603 -8.64 16.97 22.02
N LYS A 604 -8.37 17.72 23.10
CA LYS A 604 -7.73 19.02 22.98
C LYS A 604 -6.32 18.97 22.45
N LYS A 605 -5.45 18.14 23.03
CA LYS A 605 -4.03 18.05 22.66
C LYS A 605 -3.39 16.72 23.07
N LYS A 606 -2.36 16.33 22.35
CA LYS A 606 -1.51 15.19 22.71
C LYS A 606 -0.05 15.50 22.36
N HIS A 607 0.86 15.26 23.27
CA HIS A 607 2.29 15.25 23.03
C HIS A 607 2.78 13.83 22.81
N PHE A 608 3.75 13.66 21.93
CA PHE A 608 4.26 12.35 21.56
C PHE A 608 5.75 12.42 21.28
N LEU A 609 6.52 11.55 21.93
CA LEU A 609 7.96 11.40 21.70
C LEU A 609 8.23 9.98 21.22
N GLN A 610 9.04 9.88 20.21
CA GLN A 610 9.58 8.59 19.75
C GLN A 610 11.09 8.69 19.59
N ALA A 611 11.78 7.61 19.93
CA ALA A 611 13.21 7.45 19.68
C ALA A 611 13.43 6.04 19.11
N PHE A 612 14.35 5.94 18.16
CA PHE A 612 14.69 4.71 17.48
C PHE A 612 16.18 4.67 17.19
N VAL A 613 16.84 3.58 17.54
CA VAL A 613 18.26 3.37 17.29
C VAL A 613 18.47 1.96 16.75
N GLY A 614 19.41 1.79 15.86
CA GLY A 614 19.74 0.47 15.34
C GLY A 614 21.09 0.41 14.66
N GLY A 615 21.51 -0.80 14.36
CA GLY A 615 22.74 -1.09 13.66
C GLY A 615 22.60 -2.31 12.76
N GLN A 616 23.38 -2.33 11.68
CA GLN A 616 23.45 -3.41 10.72
C GLN A 616 24.89 -3.87 10.59
N PHE A 617 25.11 -5.18 10.70
CA PHE A 617 26.43 -5.78 10.73
C PHE A 617 26.57 -6.86 9.66
N LYS A 618 27.79 -7.30 9.42
CA LYS A 618 28.11 -8.45 8.57
C LYS A 618 29.16 -9.29 9.26
N VAL A 619 28.84 -10.56 9.49
CA VAL A 619 29.73 -11.56 10.09
C VAL A 619 29.74 -12.79 9.18
N GLY A 620 30.71 -12.84 8.26
CA GLY A 620 30.78 -13.90 7.26
C GLY A 620 29.55 -13.93 6.35
N VAL A 621 28.81 -15.04 6.39
CA VAL A 621 27.55 -15.27 5.64
C VAL A 621 26.32 -14.73 6.37
N TRP A 622 26.45 -14.35 7.63
CA TRP A 622 25.39 -13.85 8.48
C TRP A 622 25.38 -12.32 8.51
N GLN A 623 24.19 -11.74 8.34
CA GLN A 623 23.99 -10.29 8.37
C GLN A 623 22.86 -9.92 9.35
N PRO A 624 23.20 -9.75 10.63
CA PRO A 624 22.25 -9.32 11.62
C PRO A 624 21.97 -7.82 11.53
N ARG A 625 20.73 -7.44 11.80
CA ARG A 625 20.29 -6.10 12.11
C ARG A 625 19.49 -6.12 13.40
N VAL A 626 19.86 -5.25 14.32
CA VAL A 626 19.14 -5.05 15.57
C VAL A 626 18.70 -3.60 15.65
N SER A 627 17.49 -3.39 16.09
CA SER A 627 16.91 -2.06 16.26
C SER A 627 16.05 -2.01 17.51
N MET A 628 16.16 -0.94 18.28
CA MET A 628 15.35 -0.67 19.45
C MET A 628 14.62 0.66 19.27
N GLY A 629 13.40 0.71 19.68
CA GLY A 629 12.58 1.91 19.67
C GLY A 629 11.76 2.05 20.95
N ILE A 630 11.45 3.29 21.25
CA ILE A 630 10.52 3.63 22.31
C ILE A 630 9.63 4.75 21.81
N PHE A 631 8.37 4.70 22.15
CA PHE A 631 7.49 5.85 22.02
C PHE A 631 6.66 6.03 23.30
N THR A 632 6.39 7.28 23.61
CA THR A 632 5.59 7.70 24.74
C THR A 632 4.74 8.89 24.36
N GLN A 633 3.65 9.07 25.07
CA GLN A 633 2.70 10.16 24.88
C GLN A 633 2.36 10.77 26.23
N TRP A 634 1.88 12.01 26.19
CA TRP A 634 1.42 12.70 27.40
C TRP A 634 0.07 13.33 27.11
N PHE A 635 -0.95 12.80 27.74
CA PHE A 635 -2.29 13.36 27.88
C PHE A 635 -3.09 12.59 28.92
N ASN A 636 -4.11 13.22 29.44
CA ASN A 636 -5.04 12.64 30.39
C ASN A 636 -6.42 12.50 29.74
N ILE A 637 -7.16 11.51 30.19
CA ILE A 637 -8.57 11.32 29.87
C ILE A 637 -9.36 11.10 31.17
N LEU A 638 -10.63 11.43 31.13
CA LEU A 638 -11.52 10.98 32.21
C LEU A 638 -11.85 9.51 32.05
N VAL A 639 -11.79 8.78 33.15
CA VAL A 639 -12.25 7.39 33.28
C VAL A 639 -12.99 7.30 34.58
N ASN A 640 -14.30 7.02 34.55
CA ASN A 640 -15.18 7.03 35.72
C ASN A 640 -15.09 8.36 36.47
N ASP A 641 -15.14 9.49 35.73
CA ASP A 641 -15.02 10.87 36.18
C ASP A 641 -13.72 11.21 36.95
N LYS A 642 -12.70 10.34 36.84
CA LYS A 642 -11.37 10.57 37.39
C LYS A 642 -10.33 10.73 36.28
N ASP A 643 -9.40 11.66 36.48
CA ASP A 643 -8.29 11.83 35.59
C ASP A 643 -7.39 10.59 35.57
N LYS A 644 -7.18 10.02 34.37
CA LYS A 644 -6.27 8.93 34.12
C LYS A 644 -5.19 9.35 33.14
N SER A 645 -3.95 9.23 33.57
CA SER A 645 -2.78 9.48 32.70
C SER A 645 -2.56 8.34 31.71
N MET A 646 -2.30 8.67 30.45
CA MET A 646 -2.02 7.74 29.33
C MET A 646 -0.54 7.80 28.92
N ASN A 647 0.38 7.74 29.89
CA ASN A 647 1.81 8.06 29.66
C ASN A 647 2.74 6.85 29.59
N ASN A 648 2.29 5.62 29.92
CA ASN A 648 3.19 4.45 29.94
C ASN A 648 3.78 4.22 28.53
N PRO A 649 5.12 4.21 28.40
CA PRO A 649 5.78 4.07 27.12
C PRO A 649 5.64 2.65 26.56
N ILE A 650 5.74 2.56 25.23
CA ILE A 650 5.85 1.29 24.50
C ILE A 650 7.27 1.18 23.95
N GLY A 651 7.97 0.10 24.36
CA GLY A 651 9.26 -0.28 23.80
C GLY A 651 9.09 -1.31 22.67
N ILE A 652 9.95 -1.23 21.67
CA ILE A 652 10.00 -2.18 20.56
C ILE A 652 11.44 -2.64 20.38
N LEU A 653 11.66 -3.94 20.35
CA LEU A 653 12.90 -4.58 19.95
C LEU A 653 12.65 -5.37 18.67
N GLN A 654 13.45 -5.10 17.65
CA GLN A 654 13.43 -5.81 16.39
C GLN A 654 14.80 -6.43 16.10
N TRP A 655 14.79 -7.68 15.63
CA TRP A 655 16.00 -8.34 15.13
C TRP A 655 15.67 -9.01 13.81
N GLN A 656 16.59 -8.90 12.90
CA GLN A 656 16.47 -9.45 11.56
C GLN A 656 17.81 -10.10 11.21
N ASN A 657 17.75 -11.33 10.72
CA ASN A 657 18.92 -12.09 10.36
C ASN A 657 18.75 -12.59 8.93
N ALA A 658 19.67 -12.23 8.06
CA ALA A 658 19.77 -12.79 6.73
C ALA A 658 21.03 -13.63 6.66
N ILE A 659 20.89 -14.91 6.29
CA ILE A 659 21.93 -15.91 6.27
C ILE A 659 21.99 -16.53 4.88
N GLN A 660 23.15 -16.45 4.25
CA GLN A 660 23.41 -17.15 3.00
C GLN A 660 23.84 -18.57 3.32
N LEU A 661 23.04 -19.54 2.89
CA LEU A 661 23.32 -20.97 3.03
C LEU A 661 24.00 -21.52 1.77
N PRO A 662 24.60 -22.72 1.82
CA PRO A 662 25.10 -23.42 0.62
C PRO A 662 24.03 -23.54 -0.48
N LEU A 663 24.45 -23.72 -1.73
CA LEU A 663 23.60 -23.85 -2.90
C LEU A 663 22.69 -22.62 -3.14
N ASP A 664 23.13 -21.43 -2.71
CA ASP A 664 22.42 -20.14 -2.87
C ASP A 664 21.02 -20.08 -2.24
N PHE A 665 20.80 -20.88 -1.19
CA PHE A 665 19.64 -20.68 -0.33
C PHE A 665 19.84 -19.46 0.57
N TRP A 666 18.74 -18.74 0.80
CA TRP A 666 18.69 -17.61 1.71
C TRP A 666 17.70 -17.88 2.83
N LEU A 667 18.20 -17.89 4.05
CA LEU A 667 17.39 -18.01 5.26
C LEU A 667 17.29 -16.62 5.92
N ASN A 668 16.05 -16.14 6.07
CA ASN A 668 15.77 -14.96 6.87
C ASN A 668 15.01 -15.40 8.12
N ILE A 669 15.49 -14.96 9.29
CA ILE A 669 14.79 -15.11 10.57
C ILE A 669 14.63 -13.71 11.15
N ASP A 670 13.41 -13.28 11.30
CA ASP A 670 13.08 -11.98 11.86
C ASP A 670 12.10 -12.08 13.01
N GLY A 671 12.22 -11.19 13.96
CA GLY A 671 11.33 -11.12 15.09
C GLY A 671 11.18 -9.72 15.62
N GLN A 672 10.11 -9.54 16.37
CA GLN A 672 9.81 -8.31 17.10
C GLN A 672 9.24 -8.65 18.47
N TRP A 673 9.64 -7.89 19.45
CA TRP A 673 9.00 -7.85 20.74
C TRP A 673 8.56 -6.42 21.06
N THR A 674 7.31 -6.26 21.48
CA THR A 674 6.70 -4.99 21.86
C THR A 674 6.27 -5.09 23.31
N THR A 675 6.67 -4.13 24.15
CA THR A 675 6.26 -4.07 25.56
C THR A 675 4.81 -3.58 25.68
N SER A 676 4.21 -3.76 26.83
CA SER A 676 2.92 -3.14 27.15
C SER A 676 3.09 -1.62 27.33
N GLY A 677 2.03 -0.85 27.04
CA GLY A 677 1.99 0.61 27.21
C GLY A 677 0.78 1.23 26.51
N TYR A 678 0.74 2.56 26.46
CA TYR A 678 -0.41 3.26 25.89
C TYR A 678 -0.15 3.79 24.48
N ASP A 679 -1.10 3.53 23.56
CA ASP A 679 -1.29 4.27 22.31
C ASP A 679 -2.68 4.92 22.35
N ARG A 680 -2.72 6.25 22.35
CA ARG A 680 -3.95 7.02 22.58
C ARG A 680 -4.61 6.61 23.89
N ASN A 681 -5.92 6.34 23.90
CA ASN A 681 -6.68 5.85 25.07
C ASN A 681 -6.68 4.31 25.17
N ILE A 682 -5.77 3.63 24.50
CA ILE A 682 -5.69 2.16 24.45
C ILE A 682 -4.44 1.70 25.19
N HIS A 683 -4.58 0.84 26.17
CA HIS A 683 -3.49 0.10 26.79
C HIS A 683 -3.26 -1.20 26.04
N LEU A 684 -2.16 -1.29 25.33
CA LEU A 684 -1.72 -2.50 24.62
C LEU A 684 -0.97 -3.42 25.59
N ARG A 685 -1.21 -4.71 25.51
CA ARG A 685 -0.41 -5.73 26.19
C ARG A 685 0.83 -6.05 25.37
N SER A 686 1.82 -6.64 26.03
CA SER A 686 3.03 -7.12 25.37
C SER A 686 2.70 -8.16 24.29
N SER A 687 3.39 -8.07 23.16
CA SER A 687 3.26 -9.02 22.03
C SER A 687 4.61 -9.29 21.39
N SER A 688 4.76 -10.44 20.75
CA SER A 688 5.98 -10.79 20.04
C SER A 688 5.67 -11.69 18.85
N TYR A 689 6.53 -11.67 17.83
CA TYR A 689 6.48 -12.66 16.76
C TYR A 689 7.88 -13.06 16.33
N VAL A 690 7.98 -14.25 15.77
CA VAL A 690 9.17 -14.75 15.06
C VAL A 690 8.70 -15.34 13.74
N ASN A 691 9.32 -14.92 12.65
CA ASN A 691 9.10 -15.43 11.31
C ASN A 691 10.37 -16.08 10.79
N ALA A 692 10.22 -17.11 9.96
CA ALA A 692 11.31 -17.72 9.22
C ALA A 692 10.93 -17.83 7.74
N LYS A 693 11.88 -17.50 6.85
CA LYS A 693 11.68 -17.53 5.41
C LYS A 693 12.89 -18.16 4.74
N LEU A 694 12.66 -19.24 4.00
CA LEU A 694 13.64 -19.87 3.13
C LEU A 694 13.33 -19.51 1.68
N TYR A 695 14.30 -18.96 0.97
CA TYR A 695 14.18 -18.50 -0.41
C TYR A 695 15.30 -19.06 -1.27
N LYS A 696 14.98 -19.43 -2.51
CA LYS A 696 15.96 -19.84 -3.52
C LYS A 696 15.55 -19.39 -4.91
N ASP A 697 16.52 -18.88 -5.66
CA ASP A 697 16.43 -18.62 -7.10
C ASP A 697 16.99 -19.79 -7.91
N PHE A 698 16.34 -20.09 -9.04
CA PHE A 698 16.76 -21.06 -10.04
C PHE A 698 16.85 -20.39 -11.42
N SER A 699 17.57 -21.04 -12.34
CA SER A 699 17.62 -20.63 -13.76
C SER A 699 17.91 -19.14 -13.95
N LYS A 700 19.02 -18.64 -13.36
CA LYS A 700 19.44 -17.23 -13.45
C LYS A 700 18.31 -16.25 -13.01
N LYS A 701 17.58 -16.58 -11.94
CA LYS A 701 16.48 -15.81 -11.37
C LYS A 701 15.17 -15.79 -12.17
N LYS A 702 15.01 -16.69 -13.13
CA LYS A 702 13.73 -16.86 -13.84
C LYS A 702 12.68 -17.50 -12.95
N LEU A 703 13.09 -18.44 -12.12
CA LEU A 703 12.21 -19.16 -11.20
C LEU A 703 12.67 -18.94 -9.77
N SER A 704 11.74 -18.63 -8.85
CA SER A 704 12.01 -18.58 -7.43
C SER A 704 10.98 -19.35 -6.63
N ILE A 705 11.44 -19.98 -5.55
CA ILE A 705 10.61 -20.69 -4.57
C ILE A 705 10.86 -20.07 -3.21
N THR A 706 9.77 -19.84 -2.48
CA THR A 706 9.80 -19.32 -1.11
C THR A 706 8.93 -20.17 -0.21
N LEU A 707 9.49 -20.59 0.92
CA LEU A 707 8.75 -21.15 2.06
C LEU A 707 8.87 -20.16 3.21
N GLU A 708 7.72 -19.71 3.76
CA GLU A 708 7.67 -18.75 4.85
C GLU A 708 6.77 -19.27 5.96
N ALA A 709 7.28 -19.29 7.19
CA ALA A 709 6.51 -19.54 8.41
C ALA A 709 6.42 -18.22 9.19
N ARG A 710 5.20 -17.78 9.48
CA ARG A 710 4.91 -16.54 10.22
C ARG A 710 4.40 -16.85 11.61
N ASP A 711 4.79 -15.99 12.54
CA ASP A 711 4.38 -16.04 13.93
C ASP A 711 4.48 -17.44 14.53
N ILE A 712 5.64 -18.08 14.37
CA ILE A 712 5.89 -19.50 14.69
C ILE A 712 5.43 -19.87 16.10
N PHE A 713 5.53 -18.93 17.06
CA PHE A 713 5.17 -19.13 18.46
C PHE A 713 3.77 -18.60 18.81
N ASN A 714 2.99 -18.09 17.81
CA ASN A 714 1.66 -17.51 18.03
C ASN A 714 1.62 -16.37 19.05
N GLY A 715 2.66 -15.55 19.07
CA GLY A 715 2.86 -14.48 20.07
C GLY A 715 2.40 -13.10 19.59
N SER A 716 1.99 -12.94 18.32
CA SER A 716 1.53 -11.66 17.78
C SER A 716 0.10 -11.28 18.21
N ARG A 717 -0.52 -12.08 19.06
CA ARG A 717 -1.81 -11.77 19.67
C ARG A 717 -1.71 -10.44 20.41
N SER A 718 -2.67 -9.56 20.20
CA SER A 718 -2.75 -8.28 20.89
C SER A 718 -3.96 -8.24 21.77
N ASP A 719 -3.75 -8.41 23.07
CA ASP A 719 -4.76 -8.09 24.09
C ASP A 719 -4.66 -6.59 24.37
N PHE A 720 -5.80 -5.95 24.60
CA PHE A 720 -5.80 -4.52 24.86
C PHE A 720 -6.97 -4.08 25.72
N THR A 721 -6.81 -2.93 26.38
CA THR A 721 -7.87 -2.25 27.11
C THR A 721 -8.11 -0.87 26.51
N VAL A 722 -9.35 -0.57 26.15
CA VAL A 722 -9.80 0.78 25.73
C VAL A 722 -10.40 1.47 26.95
N TYR A 723 -9.94 2.67 27.22
CA TYR A 723 -10.46 3.52 28.29
C TYR A 723 -11.25 4.70 27.71
N ASN A 724 -12.45 4.89 28.23
CA ASN A 724 -13.28 6.06 28.01
C ASN A 724 -13.98 6.41 29.31
N ASN A 725 -14.60 7.60 29.43
CA ASN A 725 -15.18 8.03 30.71
C ASN A 725 -16.17 7.02 31.28
N ALA A 726 -17.20 6.68 30.50
CA ALA A 726 -18.27 5.80 30.95
C ALA A 726 -18.03 4.31 30.67
N VAL A 727 -17.01 3.96 29.86
CA VAL A 727 -16.82 2.58 29.40
C VAL A 727 -15.35 2.19 29.46
N THR A 728 -15.09 1.05 30.07
CA THR A 728 -13.81 0.33 29.98
C THR A 728 -14.05 -0.98 29.27
N MET A 729 -13.30 -1.25 28.20
CA MET A 729 -13.40 -2.48 27.40
C MET A 729 -12.04 -3.19 27.37
N PHE A 730 -11.98 -4.40 27.90
CA PHE A 730 -10.80 -5.28 27.79
C PHE A 730 -11.08 -6.38 26.78
N GLN A 731 -10.19 -6.55 25.80
CA GLN A 731 -10.28 -7.61 24.80
C GLN A 731 -9.08 -8.55 24.88
N ARG A 732 -9.37 -9.84 24.99
CA ARG A 732 -8.40 -10.94 24.86
C ARG A 732 -8.56 -11.61 23.51
N ASN A 733 -7.45 -11.77 22.79
CA ASN A 733 -7.43 -12.36 21.46
C ASN A 733 -6.86 -13.79 21.53
N PHE A 734 -7.65 -14.77 21.04
CA PHE A 734 -7.29 -16.19 20.97
C PHE A 734 -7.11 -16.67 19.53
N SER A 735 -7.11 -15.76 18.56
CA SER A 735 -7.01 -16.11 17.15
C SER A 735 -5.71 -16.84 16.84
N GLU A 736 -5.77 -17.78 15.92
CA GLU A 736 -4.57 -18.44 15.38
C GLU A 736 -3.86 -17.48 14.43
N MET A 737 -2.62 -17.12 14.74
CA MET A 737 -1.83 -16.18 13.97
C MET A 737 -0.70 -16.86 13.17
N ARG A 738 -0.39 -18.13 13.50
CA ARG A 738 0.61 -18.92 12.76
C ARG A 738 0.14 -19.16 11.33
N CYS A 739 1.05 -18.95 10.39
CA CYS A 739 0.76 -19.14 8.98
C CYS A 739 1.99 -19.72 8.28
N VAL A 740 1.80 -20.78 7.49
CA VAL A 740 2.83 -21.30 6.59
C VAL A 740 2.42 -20.96 5.16
N MET A 741 3.35 -20.38 4.40
CA MET A 741 3.11 -19.96 3.03
C MET A 741 4.18 -20.55 2.10
N PHE A 742 3.72 -21.07 0.98
CA PHE A 742 4.53 -21.50 -0.14
C PHE A 742 4.27 -20.58 -1.33
N THR A 743 5.34 -20.00 -1.89
CA THR A 743 5.24 -19.12 -3.07
C THR A 743 6.11 -19.67 -4.20
N PHE A 744 5.52 -19.76 -5.36
CA PHE A 744 6.17 -20.02 -6.62
C PHE A 744 6.08 -18.77 -7.50
N GLN A 745 7.20 -18.32 -8.05
CA GLN A 745 7.24 -17.17 -8.95
C GLN A 745 8.10 -17.46 -10.16
N TYR A 746 7.54 -17.26 -11.35
CA TYR A 746 8.24 -17.36 -12.62
C TYR A 746 8.32 -15.96 -13.27
N ASN A 747 9.53 -15.58 -13.67
CA ASN A 747 9.82 -14.30 -14.31
C ASN A 747 10.42 -14.57 -15.69
N PHE A 748 9.86 -13.97 -16.72
CA PHE A 748 10.44 -14.02 -18.05
C PHE A 748 10.77 -12.60 -18.51
N ASN A 749 11.93 -12.38 -19.10
CA ASN A 749 12.40 -11.11 -19.67
C ASN A 749 12.11 -9.90 -18.76
N VAL A 750 12.48 -9.98 -17.47
CA VAL A 750 12.09 -8.98 -16.46
C VAL A 750 12.49 -7.56 -16.87
N THR A 751 11.51 -6.71 -17.06
CA THR A 751 11.69 -5.29 -17.32
C THR A 751 11.00 -4.44 -16.26
N HIS A 752 11.47 -3.19 -16.08
CA HIS A 752 10.87 -2.27 -15.13
C HIS A 752 9.84 -1.39 -15.81
N ASP A 753 8.80 -0.99 -15.06
CA ASP A 753 7.77 -0.08 -15.55
C ASP A 753 8.37 1.24 -16.04
N ARG A 754 7.94 1.69 -17.19
CA ARG A 754 8.24 3.03 -17.74
C ARG A 754 7.20 4.06 -17.32
N TYR A 755 6.10 3.63 -16.71
CA TYR A 755 5.04 4.52 -16.26
C TYR A 755 5.57 5.49 -15.19
N ARG A 756 5.40 6.82 -15.39
CA ARG A 756 5.95 7.88 -14.54
C ARG A 756 4.91 8.64 -13.73
N GLY A 757 3.63 8.29 -13.80
CA GLY A 757 2.56 8.97 -13.08
C GLY A 757 2.77 8.94 -11.57
N THR A 758 2.85 10.10 -10.92
CA THR A 758 2.99 10.24 -9.46
C THR A 758 1.64 10.24 -8.74
N GLY A 759 0.54 10.34 -9.51
CA GLY A 759 -0.84 10.42 -9.02
C GLY A 759 -1.17 11.75 -8.35
N ALA A 760 -2.47 12.11 -8.37
CA ALA A 760 -3.08 13.22 -7.67
C ALA A 760 -4.02 12.71 -6.59
N GLY A 761 -4.31 13.50 -5.54
CA GLY A 761 -5.21 13.13 -4.45
C GLY A 761 -4.81 11.84 -3.73
N ASN A 762 -3.52 11.59 -3.58
CA ASN A 762 -2.99 10.29 -3.17
C ASN A 762 -3.43 9.82 -1.80
N THR A 763 -3.61 10.73 -0.88
CA THR A 763 -4.06 10.44 0.48
C THR A 763 -5.57 10.39 0.56
N GLU A 764 -6.26 11.25 -0.21
CA GLU A 764 -7.71 11.24 -0.31
C GLU A 764 -8.27 9.88 -0.76
N LYS A 765 -7.57 9.20 -1.67
CA LYS A 765 -7.91 7.84 -2.12
C LYS A 765 -8.03 6.82 -0.99
N LYS A 766 -7.30 7.02 0.13
CA LYS A 766 -7.32 6.13 1.31
C LYS A 766 -8.52 6.38 2.22
N ARG A 767 -9.24 7.50 2.06
CA ARG A 767 -10.40 7.87 2.89
C ARG A 767 -11.69 7.19 2.43
N PHE A 768 -11.72 6.63 1.20
CA PHE A 768 -12.81 5.84 0.64
C PHE A 768 -12.68 4.36 1.05
#